data_f2a69655da71a1106f9df36ce38a6bbf
#
_entry.id   f2a69655da71a1106f9df36ce38a6bbf
#
_cell.length_a   1.000
_cell.length_b   1.000
_cell.length_c   1.000
_cell.angle_alpha   90.00
_cell.angle_beta   90.00
_cell.angle_gamma   90.00
#
_symmetry.space_group_name_H-M   'P 1'
#
loop_
_entity.id
_entity.type
_entity.pdbx_description
1 polymer ?
#
loop_
_entity_poly.entity_id
_entity_poly.type
_entity_poly.pdbx_seq_one_letter_code
_entity_poly.pdbx_strand_id
1 'polypeptide(L)'
;MQKTNLLFAFILIFNFQYLIGNLQAQTSIHQQQLTYYNSLGNADANYYEQHTTAAKMQQKNQKLTCSLNKVVYGWHPYWVGNAYLNYDWDLLSHFSFFSYEVDAATGNPNSTHGWATSAAVDAALASGNTKVTLTATLFSGHATFFNSSTAQQTLITNLINLIQSRGAHGVNIDVEGLPATYKTAFTNFMINLSNQMHAAIPNSEVSTVLYAVDWNNVFDFTNMGSVVDHFIIMGYDYYWSGSTTAGPNDPLYHFSTTYNYNLSRSITYYLNKGCPKNKLILGLPYYGREWPTASATVPSSTTGNGIARTYQVVKNNASGNYSAANYQYDNDSYSDIYVFNSGGQKQCFISLENSLRKRMEHINTTGIGGMGMWALGYDDGYPDLWDAIQDYMTTCFAYPCSGTIHDFGGPTKNYYDNENYTWTIAPTGAASINVNFTSFDVEANWDYLYIYDGATIAAPQITGSPFTGTTLPPNFTSSTGALTFRFTSDGSTVRPGFVANYSCAIDNIAPTTSVSAPTGWVTSNFTANFTDADNTGGSGIQKRYYQVIDYDGTEWRANANNGFFADNFATNIHSEWNQVVGVWSINSGALYQSDENEGNTNISAALNQSLSNRHLYHFKARINGSGTNRRAGFHFFADDDTLTNRGNSYFVWFRVDDAKLQIYKVVNDVFGSPVLDMPLTTVAGQLYDYKVIYDRISGDMIIYRDDTYITSWTDSSPLATGNYISFRSGNANMSVAELKVYRSRYPSVTVTVGNPTTSDIRYQNPNPSTPSGKVKSLVDDNANNISVIAEQLVNVDWTSPLSFTTNDGTAADIDTTNTNTQLSANWTSTTDPHSNVVAYWYAIGTTAGDSNVVSWTNNGMNTAITHTGLSVPFNQDYYFSIRAENGAGLLIQIPTDGQWVVMATGINELVTVSFSVYPNPFKEQLRIELKQAQAAEITMYDNNGKLIFTKNINNTTIIDMSTYQLKAGNYHLVITANNKTDVVKLLKQ
;
A
#
# COMPACT_ATOMS: atom_id res chain seq x y z
N MET A 1 -67.64 33.31 -47.04
CA MET A 1 -66.27 32.90 -46.84
C MET A 1 -65.49 33.67 -45.70
N GLN A 2 -65.93 34.87 -45.31
CA GLN A 2 -65.17 35.66 -44.33
C GLN A 2 -65.55 35.36 -42.83
N LYS A 3 -66.65 34.67 -42.54
CA LYS A 3 -67.03 34.30 -41.16
C LYS A 3 -66.46 32.98 -40.67
N THR A 4 -66.06 32.10 -41.56
CA THR A 4 -65.50 30.79 -41.22
C THR A 4 -64.02 30.84 -40.82
N ASN A 5 -63.26 31.83 -41.39
CA ASN A 5 -61.87 32.02 -41.11
C ASN A 5 -61.61 32.69 -39.74
N LEU A 6 -62.58 33.42 -39.21
CA LEU A 6 -62.44 34.03 -37.84
C LEU A 6 -62.70 33.03 -36.75
N LEU A 7 -63.55 32.02 -36.99
CA LEU A 7 -63.81 30.95 -36.01
C LEU A 7 -62.64 29.97 -35.89
N PHE A 8 -61.96 29.68 -37.03
CA PHE A 8 -60.77 28.83 -37.03
C PHE A 8 -59.55 29.50 -36.40
N ALA A 9 -59.41 30.84 -36.62
CA ALA A 9 -58.37 31.61 -35.97
C ALA A 9 -58.58 31.72 -34.44
N PHE A 10 -59.84 31.84 -34.00
CA PHE A 10 -60.13 31.87 -32.52
C PHE A 10 -59.98 30.52 -31.86
N ILE A 11 -60.26 29.41 -32.54
CA ILE A 11 -60.05 28.04 -32.01
C ILE A 11 -58.54 27.71 -31.98
N LEU A 12 -57.75 28.17 -32.97
CA LEU A 12 -56.28 28.00 -32.92
C LEU A 12 -55.65 28.88 -31.86
N ILE A 13 -56.09 30.10 -31.65
CA ILE A 13 -55.55 30.98 -30.59
C ILE A 13 -55.99 30.49 -29.22
N PHE A 14 -57.20 29.94 -29.02
CA PHE A 14 -57.63 29.37 -27.77
C PHE A 14 -56.94 28.04 -27.44
N ASN A 15 -56.66 27.19 -28.43
CA ASN A 15 -55.85 25.99 -28.22
C ASN A 15 -54.38 26.30 -28.01
N PHE A 16 -53.83 27.36 -28.62
CA PHE A 16 -52.47 27.82 -28.37
C PHE A 16 -52.33 28.47 -27.00
N GLN A 17 -53.32 29.21 -26.51
CA GLN A 17 -53.31 29.74 -25.12
C GLN A 17 -53.56 28.65 -24.09
N TYR A 18 -54.32 27.57 -24.42
CA TYR A 18 -54.46 26.43 -23.50
C TYR A 18 -53.23 25.54 -23.47
N LEU A 19 -52.40 25.51 -24.54
CA LEU A 19 -51.09 24.85 -24.56
C LEU A 19 -49.99 25.69 -23.88
N ILE A 20 -50.10 27.04 -23.84
CA ILE A 20 -49.14 27.90 -23.16
C ILE A 20 -49.50 28.05 -21.67
N GLY A 21 -50.77 27.81 -21.29
CA GLY A 21 -51.25 27.96 -19.90
C GLY A 21 -50.83 26.82 -18.95
N ASN A 22 -50.20 25.75 -19.42
CA ASN A 22 -49.77 24.58 -18.61
C ASN A 22 -48.30 24.26 -18.68
N LEU A 23 -47.47 25.15 -19.17
CA LEU A 23 -46.02 25.09 -18.92
C LEU A 23 -45.72 25.77 -17.57
N GLN A 24 -46.18 25.19 -16.47
CA GLN A 24 -45.54 25.48 -15.20
C GLN A 24 -44.10 24.94 -15.29
N ALA A 25 -43.16 25.85 -15.19
CA ALA A 25 -41.73 25.42 -15.07
C ALA A 25 -41.63 24.44 -13.91
N GLN A 26 -40.93 23.35 -14.11
CA GLN A 26 -40.68 22.38 -13.06
C GLN A 26 -40.00 23.11 -11.89
N THR A 27 -40.67 23.13 -10.74
CA THR A 27 -40.09 23.64 -9.50
C THR A 27 -39.34 22.49 -8.82
N SER A 28 -38.04 22.66 -8.56
CA SER A 28 -37.24 21.63 -7.92
C SER A 28 -37.68 21.35 -6.48
N ILE A 29 -37.31 20.21 -5.97
CA ILE A 29 -37.52 19.87 -4.55
C ILE A 29 -36.81 20.84 -3.63
N HIS A 30 -35.61 21.31 -3.99
CA HIS A 30 -34.84 22.30 -3.22
C HIS A 30 -35.65 23.59 -3.05
N GLN A 31 -36.13 24.13 -4.16
CA GLN A 31 -36.95 25.34 -4.12
C GLN A 31 -38.30 25.13 -3.44
N GLN A 32 -38.98 24.00 -3.66
CA GLN A 32 -40.25 23.68 -2.98
C GLN A 32 -40.09 23.68 -1.47
N GLN A 33 -39.09 22.99 -0.96
CA GLN A 33 -38.86 22.85 0.47
C GLN A 33 -38.36 24.16 1.10
N LEU A 34 -37.41 24.84 0.48
CA LEU A 34 -36.94 26.15 0.95
C LEU A 34 -38.08 27.13 1.05
N THR A 35 -38.94 27.22 0.03
CA THR A 35 -40.12 28.09 0.06
C THR A 35 -41.11 27.74 1.18
N TYR A 36 -41.34 26.44 1.39
CA TYR A 36 -42.20 25.96 2.46
C TYR A 36 -41.67 26.36 3.85
N TYR A 37 -40.40 26.05 4.15
CA TYR A 37 -39.83 26.31 5.46
C TYR A 37 -39.65 27.80 5.73
N ASN A 38 -39.29 28.60 4.73
CA ASN A 38 -39.27 30.05 4.84
C ASN A 38 -40.66 30.62 5.15
N SER A 39 -41.73 30.01 4.63
CA SER A 39 -43.10 30.43 4.90
C SER A 39 -43.55 30.24 6.36
N LEU A 40 -42.88 29.35 7.10
CA LEU A 40 -43.16 29.10 8.53
C LEU A 40 -42.60 30.19 9.46
N GLY A 41 -41.75 31.09 8.96
CA GLY A 41 -41.19 32.21 9.70
C GLY A 41 -40.11 31.83 10.73
N ASN A 42 -39.73 30.58 10.83
CA ASN A 42 -38.69 30.08 11.72
C ASN A 42 -37.45 29.71 10.85
N ALA A 43 -36.66 30.68 10.49
CA ALA A 43 -35.87 30.59 9.31
C ALA A 43 -34.36 30.28 9.54
N ASP A 44 -33.96 29.68 10.66
CA ASP A 44 -32.55 29.33 10.87
C ASP A 44 -32.33 27.97 11.53
N ALA A 45 -31.09 27.49 11.44
CA ALA A 45 -30.66 26.25 12.03
C ALA A 45 -30.80 26.23 13.53
N ASN A 46 -30.52 27.35 14.21
CA ASN A 46 -30.53 27.38 15.68
C ASN A 46 -31.92 27.09 16.23
N TYR A 47 -32.99 27.59 15.55
CA TYR A 47 -34.35 27.26 15.91
C TYR A 47 -34.61 25.75 15.82
N TYR A 48 -34.30 25.15 14.67
CA TYR A 48 -34.56 23.74 14.47
C TYR A 48 -33.69 22.83 15.34
N GLU A 49 -32.42 23.18 15.56
CA GLU A 49 -31.51 22.46 16.46
C GLU A 49 -32.00 22.51 17.93
N GLN A 50 -32.69 23.58 18.34
CA GLN A 50 -33.27 23.69 19.69
C GLN A 50 -34.62 22.97 19.84
N HIS A 51 -35.39 22.80 18.76
CA HIS A 51 -36.76 22.34 18.81
C HIS A 51 -36.98 20.96 18.15
N THR A 52 -35.98 20.35 17.56
CA THR A 52 -36.02 18.98 17.05
C THR A 52 -35.26 18.05 17.99
N THR A 53 -35.62 16.80 17.97
CA THR A 53 -34.87 15.72 18.65
C THR A 53 -34.51 14.67 17.61
N ALA A 54 -33.24 14.29 17.55
CA ALA A 54 -32.81 13.20 16.69
C ALA A 54 -33.58 11.92 17.02
N ALA A 55 -33.95 11.17 16.02
CA ALA A 55 -34.67 9.92 16.23
C ALA A 55 -33.75 8.92 16.96
N LYS A 56 -34.36 8.01 17.71
CA LYS A 56 -33.58 6.92 18.30
C LYS A 56 -33.14 5.99 17.18
N MET A 57 -31.81 5.89 16.98
CA MET A 57 -31.24 4.97 15.99
C MET A 57 -31.67 3.55 16.27
N GLN A 58 -32.09 2.87 15.21
CA GLN A 58 -32.29 1.42 15.23
C GLN A 58 -30.93 0.73 15.32
N GLN A 59 -30.94 -0.57 15.63
CA GLN A 59 -29.70 -1.33 15.76
C GLN A 59 -28.97 -1.36 14.41
N LYS A 60 -27.79 -0.77 14.37
CA LYS A 60 -26.90 -0.75 13.21
C LYS A 60 -26.27 -2.12 13.01
N ASN A 61 -26.09 -2.54 11.78
CA ASN A 61 -25.20 -3.63 11.44
C ASN A 61 -23.77 -3.30 11.90
N GLN A 62 -22.95 -4.33 12.02
CA GLN A 62 -21.59 -4.15 12.51
C GLN A 62 -20.83 -3.18 11.57
N LYS A 63 -20.24 -2.12 12.16
CA LYS A 63 -19.39 -1.20 11.42
C LYS A 63 -18.16 -1.95 10.91
N LEU A 64 -18.06 -2.13 9.60
CA LEU A 64 -16.87 -2.63 8.94
C LEU A 64 -15.84 -1.50 8.88
N THR A 65 -14.57 -1.82 8.97
CA THR A 65 -13.48 -0.85 8.97
C THR A 65 -12.94 -0.62 7.58
N CYS A 66 -13.79 -0.10 6.72
CA CYS A 66 -13.43 0.23 5.35
C CYS A 66 -13.41 1.75 5.21
N SER A 67 -12.40 2.28 4.56
CA SER A 67 -12.32 3.69 4.23
C SER A 67 -13.10 3.99 2.96
N LEU A 68 -13.64 5.21 2.86
CA LEU A 68 -14.24 5.70 1.63
C LEU A 68 -13.23 5.65 0.47
N ASN A 69 -13.64 5.08 -0.64
CA ASN A 69 -12.91 5.11 -1.92
C ASN A 69 -13.66 5.90 -3.00
N LYS A 70 -14.82 6.44 -2.64
CA LYS A 70 -15.70 7.28 -3.45
C LYS A 70 -16.11 8.51 -2.65
N VAL A 71 -16.44 9.58 -3.35
CA VAL A 71 -17.07 10.76 -2.73
C VAL A 71 -18.46 10.38 -2.24
N VAL A 72 -18.77 10.74 -0.99
CA VAL A 72 -20.11 10.68 -0.40
C VAL A 72 -20.46 12.10 0.04
N TYR A 73 -21.34 12.73 -0.73
CA TYR A 73 -21.69 14.16 -0.61
C TYR A 73 -23.10 14.33 -0.05
N GLY A 74 -23.26 14.95 1.12
CA GLY A 74 -24.57 15.10 1.73
C GLY A 74 -24.97 16.57 1.90
N TRP A 75 -26.16 16.98 1.41
CA TRP A 75 -26.75 18.26 1.74
C TRP A 75 -27.51 18.16 3.07
N HIS A 76 -27.17 19.05 4.01
CA HIS A 76 -27.86 19.21 5.29
C HIS A 76 -28.75 20.45 5.25
N PRO A 77 -30.05 20.29 5.02
CA PRO A 77 -30.99 21.40 5.11
C PRO A 77 -31.12 21.89 6.56
N TYR A 78 -31.11 23.20 6.78
CA TYR A 78 -31.15 23.79 8.12
C TYR A 78 -32.39 23.38 8.95
N TRP A 79 -33.46 22.91 8.28
CA TRP A 79 -34.71 22.48 8.93
C TRP A 79 -34.70 21.03 9.44
N VAL A 80 -33.68 20.25 9.21
CA VAL A 80 -33.60 18.87 9.77
C VAL A 80 -33.07 18.87 11.21
N GLY A 81 -32.58 20.01 11.69
CA GLY A 81 -32.21 20.23 13.08
C GLY A 81 -31.18 19.20 13.59
N ASN A 82 -31.52 18.50 14.67
CA ASN A 82 -30.62 17.58 15.38
C ASN A 82 -30.40 16.22 14.71
N ALA A 83 -30.90 15.99 13.50
CA ALA A 83 -30.65 14.72 12.79
C ALA A 83 -29.13 14.43 12.57
N TYR A 84 -28.29 15.47 12.57
CA TYR A 84 -26.83 15.34 12.45
C TYR A 84 -26.18 14.50 13.56
N LEU A 85 -26.83 14.32 14.70
CA LEU A 85 -26.37 13.46 15.79
C LEU A 85 -26.36 11.97 15.42
N ASN A 86 -27.08 11.61 14.36
CA ASN A 86 -27.18 10.25 13.83
C ASN A 86 -26.35 10.04 12.55
N TYR A 87 -25.61 11.03 12.06
CA TYR A 87 -24.78 10.85 10.88
C TYR A 87 -23.54 10.00 11.17
N ASP A 88 -23.17 9.15 10.20
CA ASP A 88 -21.90 8.46 10.25
C ASP A 88 -20.83 9.30 9.54
N TRP A 89 -20.11 10.09 10.32
CA TRP A 89 -19.09 11.01 9.81
C TRP A 89 -17.92 10.33 9.11
N ASP A 90 -17.63 9.06 9.41
CA ASP A 90 -16.60 8.28 8.73
C ASP A 90 -17.03 7.83 7.34
N LEU A 91 -18.33 7.80 7.07
CA LEU A 91 -18.93 7.48 5.79
C LEU A 91 -19.42 8.71 5.00
N LEU A 92 -19.09 9.92 5.46
CA LEU A 92 -19.48 11.18 4.84
C LEU A 92 -18.23 11.99 4.47
N SER A 93 -17.87 12.04 3.20
CA SER A 93 -16.69 12.80 2.74
C SER A 93 -16.96 14.31 2.67
N HIS A 94 -18.22 14.70 2.38
CA HIS A 94 -18.62 16.10 2.24
C HIS A 94 -19.97 16.33 2.92
N PHE A 95 -20.00 17.35 3.78
CA PHE A 95 -21.19 17.90 4.39
C PHE A 95 -21.43 19.29 3.81
N SER A 96 -22.57 19.51 3.13
CA SER A 96 -22.91 20.80 2.54
C SER A 96 -24.11 21.39 3.26
N PHE A 97 -23.90 22.49 3.96
CA PHE A 97 -24.96 23.20 4.67
C PHE A 97 -25.86 23.94 3.68
N PHE A 98 -27.17 23.74 3.73
CA PHE A 98 -28.15 24.34 2.84
C PHE A 98 -28.97 25.40 3.62
N SER A 99 -28.83 26.73 3.34
CA SER A 99 -28.04 27.34 2.29
C SER A 99 -27.78 28.85 2.55
N TYR A 100 -26.97 29.44 1.69
CA TYR A 100 -26.85 30.86 1.44
C TYR A 100 -27.82 31.20 0.32
N GLU A 101 -28.93 31.97 0.62
CA GLU A 101 -29.88 32.37 -0.40
C GLU A 101 -29.38 33.65 -1.09
N VAL A 102 -29.02 33.59 -2.36
CA VAL A 102 -28.43 34.71 -3.12
C VAL A 102 -29.49 35.76 -3.46
N ASP A 103 -29.30 37.01 -3.03
CA ASP A 103 -29.98 38.16 -3.61
C ASP A 103 -29.40 38.43 -5.03
N ALA A 104 -30.19 38.20 -6.06
CA ALA A 104 -29.74 38.30 -7.45
C ALA A 104 -29.26 39.71 -7.84
N ALA A 105 -29.71 40.76 -7.21
CA ALA A 105 -29.35 42.13 -7.53
C ALA A 105 -28.01 42.55 -6.88
N THR A 106 -27.70 42.04 -5.73
CA THR A 106 -26.57 42.52 -4.92
C THR A 106 -25.49 41.48 -4.73
N GLY A 107 -25.79 40.17 -4.83
CA GLY A 107 -24.92 39.07 -4.42
C GLY A 107 -24.82 38.85 -2.91
N ASN A 108 -25.49 39.66 -2.10
CA ASN A 108 -25.59 39.49 -0.64
C ASN A 108 -26.52 38.32 -0.31
N PRO A 109 -26.47 37.77 0.94
CA PRO A 109 -27.43 36.76 1.35
C PRO A 109 -28.77 37.40 1.69
N ASN A 110 -29.87 36.87 1.18
CA ASN A 110 -31.20 37.06 1.78
C ASN A 110 -31.25 36.37 3.14
N SER A 111 -30.64 35.19 3.26
CA SER A 111 -30.42 34.46 4.51
C SER A 111 -29.20 33.56 4.37
N THR A 112 -28.55 33.25 5.47
CA THR A 112 -27.55 32.17 5.60
C THR A 112 -28.03 31.05 6.52
N HIS A 113 -29.29 31.13 6.98
CA HIS A 113 -29.99 30.15 7.81
C HIS A 113 -29.21 29.68 9.06
N GLY A 114 -28.42 30.59 9.68
CA GLY A 114 -27.63 30.21 10.86
C GLY A 114 -26.31 29.54 10.60
N TRP A 115 -25.78 29.58 9.36
CA TRP A 115 -24.46 29.03 9.04
C TRP A 115 -23.36 29.33 10.07
N ALA A 116 -23.33 30.58 10.56
CA ALA A 116 -22.28 31.03 11.49
C ALA A 116 -22.34 30.35 12.87
N THR A 117 -23.48 29.79 13.27
CA THR A 117 -23.74 29.29 14.63
C THR A 117 -24.36 27.89 14.68
N SER A 118 -24.54 27.23 13.53
CA SER A 118 -25.14 25.88 13.47
C SER A 118 -24.25 24.85 14.15
N ALA A 119 -24.84 24.08 15.06
CA ALA A 119 -24.19 22.98 15.76
C ALA A 119 -23.89 21.78 14.81
N ALA A 120 -24.70 21.60 13.77
CA ALA A 120 -24.44 20.60 12.75
C ALA A 120 -23.15 20.90 11.98
N VAL A 121 -22.88 22.19 11.68
CA VAL A 121 -21.61 22.63 11.06
C VAL A 121 -20.43 22.40 12.00
N ASP A 122 -20.60 22.70 13.31
CA ASP A 122 -19.56 22.44 14.32
C ASP A 122 -19.23 20.95 14.42
N ALA A 123 -20.24 20.09 14.44
CA ALA A 123 -20.07 18.64 14.50
C ALA A 123 -19.35 18.10 13.25
N ALA A 124 -19.69 18.61 12.07
CA ALA A 124 -19.03 18.25 10.81
C ALA A 124 -17.54 18.65 10.80
N LEU A 125 -17.22 19.86 11.26
CA LEU A 125 -15.83 20.32 11.38
C LEU A 125 -15.04 19.52 12.42
N ALA A 126 -15.68 19.17 13.54
CA ALA A 126 -15.05 18.39 14.60
C ALA A 126 -14.78 16.92 14.21
N SER A 127 -15.45 16.39 13.20
CA SER A 127 -15.22 15.01 12.70
C SER A 127 -13.82 14.81 12.13
N GLY A 128 -13.21 15.87 11.59
CA GLY A 128 -11.85 15.87 11.04
C GLY A 128 -11.71 15.17 9.68
N ASN A 129 -12.63 14.30 9.31
CA ASN A 129 -12.58 13.51 8.07
C ASN A 129 -13.53 14.04 6.99
N THR A 130 -14.52 14.87 7.36
CA THR A 130 -15.56 15.39 6.48
C THR A 130 -15.23 16.80 6.05
N LYS A 131 -15.22 17.08 4.75
CA LYS A 131 -15.12 18.43 4.23
C LYS A 131 -16.45 19.15 4.37
N VAL A 132 -16.41 20.38 4.87
CA VAL A 132 -17.60 21.19 5.13
C VAL A 132 -17.72 22.28 4.09
N THR A 133 -18.84 22.34 3.39
CA THR A 133 -19.15 23.31 2.34
C THR A 133 -20.44 24.06 2.65
N LEU A 134 -20.59 25.25 2.09
CA LEU A 134 -21.82 26.05 2.15
C LEU A 134 -22.48 26.06 0.76
N THR A 135 -23.74 25.62 0.68
CA THR A 135 -24.51 25.71 -0.58
C THR A 135 -25.01 27.14 -0.79
N ALA A 136 -24.75 27.70 -1.98
CA ALA A 136 -25.33 28.98 -2.42
C ALA A 136 -26.40 28.75 -3.49
N THR A 137 -27.61 29.18 -3.23
CA THR A 137 -28.79 28.91 -4.07
C THR A 137 -29.23 30.11 -4.87
N LEU A 138 -29.52 29.93 -6.17
CA LEU A 138 -30.11 30.94 -7.05
C LEU A 138 -31.16 30.29 -7.95
N PHE A 139 -32.44 30.37 -7.55
CA PHE A 139 -33.56 29.73 -8.26
C PHE A 139 -34.32 30.68 -9.20
N SER A 140 -34.03 31.98 -9.18
CA SER A 140 -34.59 32.98 -10.04
C SER A 140 -33.70 34.21 -10.13
N GLY A 141 -34.06 35.18 -11.00
CA GLY A 141 -33.26 36.41 -11.11
C GLY A 141 -31.96 36.24 -11.90
N HIS A 142 -31.79 35.16 -12.68
CA HIS A 142 -30.61 34.86 -13.44
C HIS A 142 -30.11 36.01 -14.33
N ALA A 143 -31.02 36.70 -15.02
CA ALA A 143 -30.69 37.87 -15.83
C ALA A 143 -30.07 39.01 -14.98
N THR A 144 -30.63 39.29 -13.83
CA THR A 144 -30.13 40.29 -12.90
C THR A 144 -28.74 39.95 -12.39
N PHE A 145 -28.54 38.71 -11.97
CA PHE A 145 -27.27 38.29 -11.37
C PHE A 145 -26.17 38.16 -12.42
N PHE A 146 -26.42 37.41 -13.52
CA PHE A 146 -25.38 37.12 -14.50
C PHE A 146 -24.99 38.30 -15.40
N ASN A 147 -25.80 39.37 -15.41
CA ASN A 147 -25.44 40.65 -16.06
C ASN A 147 -24.76 41.64 -15.10
N SER A 148 -24.60 41.31 -13.81
CA SER A 148 -23.99 42.16 -12.80
C SER A 148 -22.64 41.56 -12.31
N SER A 149 -21.53 42.04 -12.83
CA SER A 149 -20.20 41.62 -12.33
C SER A 149 -19.98 42.00 -10.88
N THR A 150 -20.59 43.09 -10.40
CA THR A 150 -20.54 43.51 -9.00
C THR A 150 -21.25 42.50 -8.09
N ALA A 151 -22.48 42.08 -8.45
CA ALA A 151 -23.22 41.08 -7.67
C ALA A 151 -22.46 39.75 -7.60
N GLN A 152 -21.90 39.30 -8.73
CA GLN A 152 -21.07 38.09 -8.78
C GLN A 152 -19.83 38.22 -7.87
N GLN A 153 -19.10 39.34 -7.92
CA GLN A 153 -17.92 39.54 -7.08
C GLN A 153 -18.29 39.67 -5.61
N THR A 154 -19.41 40.30 -5.28
CA THR A 154 -19.93 40.39 -3.91
C THR A 154 -20.23 39.01 -3.36
N LEU A 155 -20.91 38.15 -4.12
CA LEU A 155 -21.18 36.77 -3.73
C LEU A 155 -19.87 36.00 -3.48
N ILE A 156 -18.90 36.06 -4.41
CA ILE A 156 -17.60 35.39 -4.26
C ILE A 156 -16.90 35.85 -2.97
N THR A 157 -16.84 37.14 -2.71
CA THR A 157 -16.20 37.70 -1.52
C THR A 157 -16.91 37.24 -0.24
N ASN A 158 -18.25 37.29 -0.20
CA ASN A 158 -19.03 36.83 0.94
C ASN A 158 -18.83 35.34 1.22
N LEU A 159 -18.85 34.50 0.20
CA LEU A 159 -18.61 33.06 0.34
C LEU A 159 -17.21 32.79 0.90
N ILE A 160 -16.18 33.41 0.35
CA ILE A 160 -14.80 33.24 0.88
C ILE A 160 -14.72 33.64 2.36
N ASN A 161 -15.29 34.81 2.72
CA ASN A 161 -15.29 35.27 4.11
C ASN A 161 -16.04 34.31 5.05
N LEU A 162 -17.20 33.79 4.63
CA LEU A 162 -17.99 32.84 5.43
C LEU A 162 -17.28 31.51 5.62
N ILE A 163 -16.61 31.00 4.59
CA ILE A 163 -15.84 29.77 4.67
C ILE A 163 -14.62 29.95 5.57
N GLN A 164 -13.85 31.02 5.40
CA GLN A 164 -12.69 31.34 6.24
C GLN A 164 -13.07 31.51 7.71
N SER A 165 -14.16 32.27 8.00
CA SER A 165 -14.57 32.55 9.36
C SER A 165 -14.97 31.31 10.16
N ARG A 166 -15.39 30.24 9.49
CA ARG A 166 -15.76 28.95 10.10
C ARG A 166 -14.65 27.92 10.05
N GLY A 167 -13.55 28.16 9.30
CA GLY A 167 -12.56 27.13 9.01
C GLY A 167 -13.14 26.00 8.16
N ALA A 168 -14.14 26.29 7.33
CA ALA A 168 -14.77 25.34 6.42
C ALA A 168 -13.96 25.17 5.13
N HIS A 169 -14.39 24.28 4.23
CA HIS A 169 -13.55 23.75 3.16
C HIS A 169 -13.97 24.19 1.76
N GLY A 170 -15.11 24.86 1.59
CA GLY A 170 -15.52 25.32 0.25
C GLY A 170 -17.02 25.58 0.08
N VAL A 171 -17.46 25.55 -1.17
CA VAL A 171 -18.84 25.90 -1.54
C VAL A 171 -19.45 24.94 -2.54
N ASN A 172 -20.76 24.83 -2.48
CA ASN A 172 -21.59 24.19 -3.51
C ASN A 172 -22.48 25.23 -4.18
N ILE A 173 -22.51 25.31 -5.50
CA ILE A 173 -23.31 26.25 -6.26
C ILE A 173 -24.55 25.56 -6.81
N ASP A 174 -25.71 25.98 -6.33
CA ASP A 174 -27.02 25.44 -6.69
C ASP A 174 -27.82 26.50 -7.48
N VAL A 175 -27.55 26.56 -8.78
CA VAL A 175 -28.25 27.45 -9.72
C VAL A 175 -29.21 26.63 -10.57
N GLU A 176 -30.50 26.84 -10.37
CA GLU A 176 -31.51 26.02 -11.06
C GLU A 176 -32.34 26.82 -12.05
N GLY A 177 -32.83 26.18 -13.09
CA GLY A 177 -33.63 26.79 -14.12
C GLY A 177 -32.89 27.81 -15.00
N LEU A 178 -31.56 27.70 -15.10
CA LEU A 178 -30.72 28.63 -15.86
C LEU A 178 -31.09 28.64 -17.35
N PRO A 179 -31.47 29.81 -17.95
CA PRO A 179 -31.69 29.90 -19.37
C PRO A 179 -30.39 29.68 -20.17
N ALA A 180 -30.49 29.07 -21.35
CA ALA A 180 -29.38 28.78 -22.27
C ALA A 180 -28.51 30.03 -22.58
N THR A 181 -29.13 31.22 -22.62
CA THR A 181 -28.48 32.50 -22.88
C THR A 181 -27.41 32.88 -21.86
N TYR A 182 -27.48 32.32 -20.65
CA TYR A 182 -26.51 32.57 -19.56
C TYR A 182 -25.46 31.50 -19.40
N LYS A 183 -25.38 30.48 -20.26
CA LYS A 183 -24.36 29.43 -20.26
C LYS A 183 -22.95 29.98 -20.08
N THR A 184 -22.53 30.90 -20.96
CA THR A 184 -21.20 31.49 -20.92
C THR A 184 -20.95 32.31 -19.65
N ALA A 185 -21.96 33.05 -19.20
CA ALA A 185 -21.86 33.87 -17.97
C ALA A 185 -21.74 33.00 -16.72
N PHE A 186 -22.52 31.93 -16.66
CA PHE A 186 -22.40 30.91 -15.60
C PHE A 186 -21.03 30.23 -15.60
N THR A 187 -20.56 29.79 -16.75
CA THR A 187 -19.23 29.20 -16.94
C THR A 187 -18.14 30.13 -16.40
N ASN A 188 -18.16 31.38 -16.82
CA ASN A 188 -17.17 32.38 -16.38
C ASN A 188 -17.27 32.67 -14.87
N PHE A 189 -18.47 32.72 -14.32
CA PHE A 189 -18.69 32.86 -12.88
C PHE A 189 -18.07 31.69 -12.12
N MET A 190 -18.31 30.44 -12.53
CA MET A 190 -17.77 29.26 -11.88
C MET A 190 -16.24 29.23 -11.93
N ILE A 191 -15.63 29.60 -13.06
CA ILE A 191 -14.17 29.69 -13.20
C ILE A 191 -13.62 30.77 -12.26
N ASN A 192 -14.25 31.95 -12.21
CA ASN A 192 -13.81 33.05 -11.38
C ASN A 192 -13.94 32.73 -9.87
N LEU A 193 -15.06 32.14 -9.47
CA LEU A 193 -15.29 31.67 -8.10
C LEU A 193 -14.24 30.62 -7.69
N SER A 194 -14.04 29.57 -8.52
CA SER A 194 -13.08 28.51 -8.22
C SER A 194 -11.67 29.06 -8.06
N ASN A 195 -11.23 29.90 -8.99
CA ASN A 195 -9.87 30.48 -8.93
C ASN A 195 -9.67 31.35 -7.69
N GLN A 196 -10.65 32.20 -7.33
CA GLN A 196 -10.55 33.05 -6.15
C GLN A 196 -10.64 32.26 -4.85
N MET A 197 -11.53 31.25 -4.78
CA MET A 197 -11.69 30.38 -3.61
C MET A 197 -10.41 29.58 -3.34
N HIS A 198 -9.87 28.91 -4.34
CA HIS A 198 -8.63 28.13 -4.22
C HIS A 198 -7.42 29.01 -3.87
N ALA A 199 -7.36 30.24 -4.41
CA ALA A 199 -6.31 31.20 -4.06
C ALA A 199 -6.41 31.72 -2.62
N ALA A 200 -7.64 31.92 -2.12
CA ALA A 200 -7.87 32.45 -0.78
C ALA A 200 -7.79 31.39 0.31
N ILE A 201 -8.17 30.15 0.00
CA ILE A 201 -8.24 29.02 0.92
C ILE A 201 -7.57 27.80 0.25
N PRO A 202 -6.30 27.51 0.59
CA PRO A 202 -5.60 26.35 0.04
C PRO A 202 -6.37 25.04 0.33
N ASN A 203 -6.48 24.15 -0.66
CA ASN A 203 -7.22 22.88 -0.62
C ASN A 203 -8.74 23.05 -0.42
N SER A 204 -9.30 24.23 -0.69
CA SER A 204 -10.75 24.41 -0.75
C SER A 204 -11.34 23.68 -1.96
N GLU A 205 -12.65 23.45 -1.92
CA GLU A 205 -13.40 22.80 -2.99
C GLU A 205 -14.58 23.64 -3.46
N VAL A 206 -14.78 23.68 -4.76
CA VAL A 206 -15.91 24.31 -5.40
C VAL A 206 -16.67 23.27 -6.20
N SER A 207 -17.94 23.04 -5.87
CA SER A 207 -18.81 22.12 -6.57
C SER A 207 -20.03 22.83 -7.17
N THR A 208 -20.67 22.21 -8.14
CA THR A 208 -21.95 22.71 -8.67
C THR A 208 -22.90 21.56 -8.95
N VAL A 209 -24.20 21.81 -8.79
CA VAL A 209 -25.22 20.84 -9.18
C VAL A 209 -25.40 20.83 -10.70
N LEU A 210 -25.78 19.66 -11.22
CA LEU A 210 -26.19 19.43 -12.59
C LEU A 210 -27.64 18.96 -12.59
N TYR A 211 -28.41 19.37 -13.60
CA TYR A 211 -29.82 18.95 -13.70
C TYR A 211 -29.94 17.46 -14.02
N ALA A 212 -30.99 16.80 -13.56
CA ALA A 212 -31.31 15.43 -13.97
C ALA A 212 -31.39 15.33 -15.50
N VAL A 213 -31.98 16.34 -16.15
CA VAL A 213 -32.02 16.50 -17.61
C VAL A 213 -31.67 17.95 -17.97
N ASP A 214 -30.58 18.17 -18.68
CA ASP A 214 -30.11 19.50 -19.11
C ASP A 214 -30.78 19.94 -20.42
N TRP A 215 -32.05 20.29 -20.35
CA TRP A 215 -32.82 20.75 -21.48
C TRP A 215 -32.22 21.96 -22.20
N ASN A 216 -31.56 22.84 -21.47
CA ASN A 216 -31.01 24.09 -21.96
C ASN A 216 -29.56 23.99 -22.39
N ASN A 217 -28.89 22.84 -22.16
CA ASN A 217 -27.48 22.59 -22.47
C ASN A 217 -26.56 23.68 -21.87
N VAL A 218 -26.72 23.96 -20.58
CA VAL A 218 -26.06 25.09 -19.90
C VAL A 218 -24.68 24.81 -19.35
N PHE A 219 -24.25 23.56 -19.26
CA PHE A 219 -22.96 23.21 -18.66
C PHE A 219 -21.86 23.11 -19.73
N ASP A 220 -20.70 23.74 -19.45
CA ASP A 220 -19.50 23.74 -20.30
C ASP A 220 -18.34 23.11 -19.59
N PHE A 221 -18.20 21.80 -19.71
CA PHE A 221 -17.15 21.03 -19.04
C PHE A 221 -15.76 21.25 -19.65
N THR A 222 -15.67 21.68 -20.91
CA THR A 222 -14.39 22.02 -21.55
C THR A 222 -13.67 23.11 -20.77
N ASN A 223 -14.41 24.11 -20.32
CA ASN A 223 -13.84 25.25 -19.61
C ASN A 223 -13.91 25.11 -18.08
N MET A 224 -14.93 24.47 -17.52
CA MET A 224 -15.09 24.29 -16.06
C MET A 224 -14.37 23.05 -15.53
N GLY A 225 -14.18 22.02 -16.34
CA GLY A 225 -13.73 20.70 -15.89
C GLY A 225 -12.37 20.66 -15.18
N SER A 226 -11.49 21.64 -15.46
CA SER A 226 -10.17 21.72 -14.82
C SER A 226 -10.19 22.47 -13.47
N VAL A 227 -11.15 23.35 -13.23
CA VAL A 227 -11.16 24.27 -12.08
C VAL A 227 -12.25 23.97 -11.05
N VAL A 228 -13.38 23.38 -11.47
CA VAL A 228 -14.44 22.92 -10.57
C VAL A 228 -14.07 21.52 -10.06
N ASP A 229 -14.24 21.27 -8.77
CA ASP A 229 -13.82 20.03 -8.13
C ASP A 229 -14.83 18.90 -8.28
N HIS A 230 -16.13 19.21 -8.13
CA HIS A 230 -17.20 18.23 -8.29
C HIS A 230 -18.40 18.78 -9.07
N PHE A 231 -18.96 17.90 -9.90
CA PHE A 231 -20.19 18.12 -10.67
C PHE A 231 -21.22 17.11 -10.20
N ILE A 232 -22.31 17.55 -9.57
CA ILE A 232 -23.23 16.68 -8.86
C ILE A 232 -24.59 16.65 -9.59
N ILE A 233 -24.90 15.54 -10.25
CA ILE A 233 -26.21 15.34 -10.87
C ILE A 233 -27.28 15.33 -9.79
N MET A 234 -28.30 16.18 -9.87
CA MET A 234 -29.53 16.07 -9.10
C MET A 234 -30.35 14.89 -9.64
N GLY A 235 -29.96 13.66 -9.32
CA GLY A 235 -30.53 12.43 -9.86
C GLY A 235 -31.90 12.10 -9.28
N TYR A 236 -32.80 13.05 -9.31
CA TYR A 236 -34.16 12.96 -8.79
C TYR A 236 -35.10 13.88 -9.55
N ASP A 237 -36.43 13.81 -9.21
CA ASP A 237 -37.48 14.54 -9.85
C ASP A 237 -37.62 14.23 -11.34
N TYR A 238 -37.25 13.02 -11.80
CA TYR A 238 -37.59 12.55 -13.14
C TYR A 238 -39.09 12.50 -13.30
N TYR A 239 -39.81 11.98 -12.32
CA TYR A 239 -41.25 12.21 -12.12
C TYR A 239 -41.42 13.18 -10.93
N TRP A 240 -41.81 14.39 -11.25
CA TRP A 240 -41.85 15.48 -10.29
C TRP A 240 -43.26 15.77 -9.79
N SER A 241 -43.46 16.69 -8.87
CA SER A 241 -44.72 16.99 -8.22
C SER A 241 -45.88 17.20 -9.22
N GLY A 242 -45.67 17.90 -10.32
CA GLY A 242 -46.67 18.20 -11.37
C GLY A 242 -46.76 17.14 -12.48
N SER A 243 -46.12 15.98 -12.37
CA SER A 243 -46.23 14.93 -13.38
C SER A 243 -47.66 14.47 -13.58
N THR A 244 -48.08 14.34 -14.82
CA THR A 244 -49.42 13.88 -15.19
C THR A 244 -49.61 12.36 -15.07
N THR A 245 -48.52 11.62 -14.86
CA THR A 245 -48.46 10.20 -14.58
C THR A 245 -47.55 9.97 -13.38
N ALA A 246 -48.00 9.14 -12.45
CA ALA A 246 -47.20 8.75 -11.31
C ALA A 246 -46.05 7.82 -11.74
N GLY A 247 -44.83 8.05 -11.21
CA GLY A 247 -43.67 7.28 -11.59
C GLY A 247 -42.50 7.49 -10.64
N PRO A 248 -41.38 6.77 -10.83
CA PRO A 248 -40.23 6.82 -9.92
C PRO A 248 -39.53 8.18 -9.92
N ASN A 249 -39.23 8.63 -8.74
CA ASN A 249 -38.49 9.87 -8.48
C ASN A 249 -37.08 9.83 -9.13
N ASP A 250 -36.43 8.68 -9.07
CA ASP A 250 -35.05 8.43 -9.48
C ASP A 250 -34.90 7.08 -10.20
N PRO A 251 -35.57 6.84 -11.34
CA PRO A 251 -35.48 5.56 -12.06
C PRO A 251 -34.04 5.31 -12.48
N LEU A 252 -33.49 4.13 -12.12
CA LEU A 252 -32.12 3.77 -12.51
C LEU A 252 -32.01 3.59 -14.03
N TYR A 253 -32.96 2.85 -14.58
CA TYR A 253 -33.16 2.64 -16.01
C TYR A 253 -34.60 3.02 -16.39
N HIS A 254 -35.03 2.63 -17.54
CA HIS A 254 -36.33 2.98 -18.11
C HIS A 254 -37.51 2.45 -17.28
N PHE A 255 -38.51 3.31 -17.00
CA PHE A 255 -39.71 2.93 -16.26
C PHE A 255 -40.92 2.67 -17.21
N SER A 256 -41.12 3.47 -18.24
CA SER A 256 -42.27 3.33 -19.19
C SER A 256 -41.81 3.53 -20.62
N THR A 257 -42.64 3.12 -21.56
CA THR A 257 -42.37 3.33 -23.00
C THR A 257 -42.48 4.78 -23.44
N THR A 258 -43.11 5.64 -22.63
CA THR A 258 -43.43 7.03 -22.99
C THR A 258 -42.39 8.04 -22.44
N TYR A 259 -41.67 7.72 -21.38
CA TYR A 259 -40.73 8.62 -20.71
C TYR A 259 -39.38 7.92 -20.48
N ASN A 260 -38.38 8.33 -21.23
CA ASN A 260 -37.10 7.62 -21.30
C ASN A 260 -35.94 8.39 -20.62
N TYR A 261 -36.20 9.22 -19.60
CA TYR A 261 -35.17 9.85 -18.81
C TYR A 261 -34.99 9.12 -17.51
N ASN A 262 -33.72 8.87 -17.15
CA ASN A 262 -33.34 8.06 -16.00
C ASN A 262 -31.89 8.37 -15.60
N LEU A 263 -31.44 7.83 -14.48
CA LEU A 263 -30.11 8.06 -13.91
C LEU A 263 -28.97 7.63 -14.84
N SER A 264 -29.06 6.43 -15.40
CA SER A 264 -28.04 5.89 -16.31
C SER A 264 -27.86 6.77 -17.55
N ARG A 265 -28.98 7.22 -18.16
CA ARG A 265 -28.95 8.14 -19.29
C ARG A 265 -28.33 9.48 -18.93
N SER A 266 -28.62 10.03 -17.75
CA SER A 266 -28.06 11.31 -17.33
C SER A 266 -26.54 11.22 -17.12
N ILE A 267 -26.04 10.15 -16.54
CA ILE A 267 -24.61 9.88 -16.42
C ILE A 267 -23.98 9.84 -17.82
N THR A 268 -24.55 9.04 -18.73
CA THR A 268 -24.08 8.93 -20.13
C THR A 268 -24.04 10.29 -20.82
N TYR A 269 -25.12 11.09 -20.68
CA TYR A 269 -25.18 12.43 -21.25
C TYR A 269 -24.04 13.33 -20.79
N TYR A 270 -23.79 13.42 -19.48
CA TYR A 270 -22.76 14.30 -18.96
C TYR A 270 -21.35 13.84 -19.28
N LEU A 271 -21.09 12.54 -19.27
CA LEU A 271 -19.79 11.99 -19.70
C LEU A 271 -19.53 12.28 -21.19
N ASN A 272 -20.53 12.13 -22.05
CA ASN A 272 -20.44 12.46 -23.48
C ASN A 272 -20.24 13.96 -23.73
N LYS A 273 -20.68 14.82 -22.80
CA LYS A 273 -20.42 16.26 -22.84
C LYS A 273 -19.02 16.63 -22.35
N GLY A 274 -18.19 15.64 -21.95
CA GLY A 274 -16.82 15.86 -21.51
C GLY A 274 -16.67 16.16 -20.01
N CYS A 275 -17.69 15.89 -19.18
CA CYS A 275 -17.54 15.98 -17.73
C CYS A 275 -16.47 14.99 -17.27
N PRO A 276 -15.46 15.44 -16.49
CA PRO A 276 -14.44 14.54 -15.96
C PRO A 276 -15.07 13.45 -15.09
N LYS A 277 -14.84 12.19 -15.46
CA LYS A 277 -15.50 11.02 -14.86
C LYS A 277 -15.30 10.94 -13.34
N ASN A 278 -14.10 11.21 -12.86
CA ASN A 278 -13.75 11.18 -11.44
C ASN A 278 -14.32 12.37 -10.64
N LYS A 279 -14.79 13.42 -11.31
CA LYS A 279 -15.45 14.59 -10.69
C LYS A 279 -16.98 14.53 -10.78
N LEU A 280 -17.53 13.57 -11.55
CA LEU A 280 -18.98 13.42 -11.69
C LEU A 280 -19.54 12.60 -10.53
N ILE A 281 -20.53 13.16 -9.84
CA ILE A 281 -21.19 12.56 -8.67
C ILE A 281 -22.67 12.41 -8.96
N LEU A 282 -23.27 11.29 -8.55
CA LEU A 282 -24.69 11.05 -8.69
C LEU A 282 -25.44 11.35 -7.40
N GLY A 283 -26.16 12.46 -7.34
CA GLY A 283 -27.08 12.78 -6.23
C GLY A 283 -28.30 11.89 -6.26
N LEU A 284 -28.64 11.27 -5.14
CA LEU A 284 -29.73 10.34 -4.92
C LEU A 284 -30.74 10.92 -3.92
N PRO A 285 -32.05 10.67 -4.08
CA PRO A 285 -33.04 11.16 -3.15
C PRO A 285 -33.19 10.25 -1.92
N TYR A 286 -33.19 10.83 -0.73
CA TYR A 286 -33.64 10.14 0.49
C TYR A 286 -35.12 10.44 0.76
N TYR A 287 -35.89 10.67 -0.32
CA TYR A 287 -37.32 10.89 -0.35
C TYR A 287 -37.95 10.29 -1.59
N GLY A 288 -39.21 9.91 -1.50
CA GLY A 288 -40.03 9.54 -2.62
C GLY A 288 -41.15 10.52 -2.89
N ARG A 289 -41.99 10.22 -3.88
CA ARG A 289 -43.15 11.02 -4.16
C ARG A 289 -44.43 10.19 -4.12
N GLU A 290 -45.47 10.73 -3.48
CA GLU A 290 -46.81 10.16 -3.36
C GLU A 290 -47.82 11.04 -4.11
N TRP A 291 -48.45 10.46 -5.12
CA TRP A 291 -49.50 11.11 -5.89
C TRP A 291 -50.86 10.51 -5.60
N PRO A 292 -51.94 11.34 -5.59
CA PRO A 292 -53.27 10.83 -5.82
C PRO A 292 -53.40 10.41 -7.28
N THR A 293 -53.96 9.22 -7.53
CA THR A 293 -54.05 8.59 -8.87
C THR A 293 -55.45 8.19 -9.26
N ALA A 294 -55.68 8.07 -10.55
CA ALA A 294 -56.99 7.67 -11.08
C ALA A 294 -57.29 6.17 -10.86
N SER A 295 -56.25 5.35 -10.73
CA SER A 295 -56.39 3.93 -10.53
C SER A 295 -55.27 3.31 -9.68
N ALA A 296 -55.41 2.06 -9.29
CA ALA A 296 -54.38 1.26 -8.67
C ALA A 296 -53.36 0.67 -9.66
N THR A 297 -53.60 0.74 -10.95
CA THR A 297 -52.67 0.21 -11.97
C THR A 297 -51.43 1.06 -12.05
N VAL A 298 -50.25 0.48 -12.05
CA VAL A 298 -48.95 1.14 -12.17
C VAL A 298 -48.46 1.06 -13.64
N PRO A 299 -48.09 2.18 -14.28
CA PRO A 299 -48.32 3.59 -13.87
C PRO A 299 -49.77 3.99 -14.00
N SER A 300 -50.20 5.02 -13.27
CA SER A 300 -51.53 5.63 -13.39
C SER A 300 -51.46 7.13 -13.62
N SER A 301 -52.44 7.71 -14.30
CA SER A 301 -52.59 9.15 -14.37
C SER A 301 -52.76 9.75 -12.97
N THR A 302 -52.13 10.88 -12.70
CA THR A 302 -52.28 11.63 -11.47
C THR A 302 -53.56 12.47 -11.48
N THR A 303 -54.18 12.62 -10.32
CA THR A 303 -55.37 13.49 -10.14
C THR A 303 -55.06 14.73 -9.30
N GLY A 304 -53.83 14.96 -9.00
CA GLY A 304 -53.30 16.09 -8.26
C GLY A 304 -51.78 16.03 -8.11
N ASN A 305 -51.19 17.06 -7.51
CA ASN A 305 -49.76 17.17 -7.36
C ASN A 305 -49.20 16.10 -6.39
N GLY A 306 -48.06 15.58 -6.73
CA GLY A 306 -47.28 14.68 -5.88
C GLY A 306 -46.64 15.40 -4.68
N ILE A 307 -46.66 14.77 -3.51
CA ILE A 307 -46.04 15.28 -2.30
C ILE A 307 -44.79 14.45 -1.96
N ALA A 308 -43.75 15.12 -1.46
CA ALA A 308 -42.54 14.43 -1.00
C ALA A 308 -42.82 13.62 0.27
N ARG A 309 -42.23 12.43 0.34
CA ARG A 309 -42.24 11.54 1.53
C ARG A 309 -40.81 11.14 1.83
N THR A 310 -40.29 11.59 2.97
CA THR A 310 -38.94 11.24 3.40
C THR A 310 -38.83 9.72 3.64
N TYR A 311 -37.62 9.19 3.52
CA TYR A 311 -37.31 7.79 3.81
C TYR A 311 -37.84 7.38 5.19
N GLN A 312 -37.57 8.21 6.22
CA GLN A 312 -38.06 8.01 7.58
C GLN A 312 -39.59 7.87 7.64
N VAL A 313 -40.34 8.74 6.97
CA VAL A 313 -41.81 8.72 6.99
C VAL A 313 -42.35 7.39 6.40
N VAL A 314 -41.74 6.91 5.32
CA VAL A 314 -42.14 5.65 4.69
C VAL A 314 -41.76 4.46 5.58
N LYS A 315 -40.54 4.43 6.11
CA LYS A 315 -40.07 3.36 7.01
C LYS A 315 -40.82 3.31 8.33
N ASN A 316 -41.17 4.43 8.92
CA ASN A 316 -41.99 4.51 10.13
C ASN A 316 -43.41 3.99 9.91
N ASN A 317 -43.93 4.16 8.69
CA ASN A 317 -45.26 3.67 8.30
C ASN A 317 -46.39 3.96 9.32
N ALA A 318 -46.35 5.15 9.96
CA ALA A 318 -47.32 5.51 10.99
C ALA A 318 -48.79 5.50 10.49
N SER A 319 -49.00 5.67 9.19
CA SER A 319 -50.31 5.62 8.53
C SER A 319 -50.77 4.18 8.22
N GLY A 320 -49.88 3.20 8.27
CA GLY A 320 -50.11 1.82 7.80
C GLY A 320 -50.18 1.64 6.26
N ASN A 321 -49.99 2.72 5.51
CA ASN A 321 -50.08 2.74 4.04
C ASN A 321 -48.88 2.13 3.34
N TYR A 322 -47.70 2.17 3.95
CA TYR A 322 -46.45 1.67 3.39
C TYR A 322 -46.11 0.27 3.92
N SER A 323 -47.12 -0.58 3.92
CA SER A 323 -47.00 -1.99 4.36
C SER A 323 -46.65 -2.91 3.22
N ALA A 324 -46.13 -4.12 3.57
CA ALA A 324 -45.87 -5.17 2.57
C ALA A 324 -47.07 -5.55 1.70
N ALA A 325 -48.32 -5.41 2.22
CA ALA A 325 -49.53 -5.68 1.45
C ALA A 325 -49.77 -4.69 0.29
N ASN A 326 -49.22 -3.48 0.40
CA ASN A 326 -49.35 -2.42 -0.60
C ASN A 326 -48.08 -2.27 -1.48
N TYR A 327 -47.07 -3.09 -1.21
CA TYR A 327 -45.74 -2.98 -1.86
C TYR A 327 -45.73 -3.70 -3.21
N GLN A 328 -45.08 -3.06 -4.15
CA GLN A 328 -44.71 -3.56 -5.48
C GLN A 328 -43.27 -3.13 -5.80
N TYR A 329 -42.63 -3.84 -6.73
CA TYR A 329 -41.30 -3.51 -7.19
C TYR A 329 -41.25 -3.49 -8.72
N ASP A 330 -40.67 -2.42 -9.27
CA ASP A 330 -40.42 -2.34 -10.71
C ASP A 330 -38.97 -2.76 -11.02
N ASN A 331 -38.83 -3.90 -11.70
CA ASN A 331 -37.53 -4.47 -12.03
C ASN A 331 -36.80 -3.73 -13.15
N ASP A 332 -37.49 -2.95 -13.98
CA ASP A 332 -36.89 -2.20 -15.08
C ASP A 332 -36.19 -0.95 -14.54
N SER A 333 -36.86 -0.17 -13.69
CA SER A 333 -36.33 1.04 -13.10
C SER A 333 -35.66 0.82 -11.74
N TYR A 334 -35.70 -0.38 -11.18
CA TYR A 334 -35.27 -0.71 -9.82
C TYR A 334 -35.88 0.23 -8.79
N SER A 335 -37.23 0.34 -8.78
CA SER A 335 -37.95 1.28 -7.92
C SER A 335 -38.98 0.59 -7.04
N ASP A 336 -39.03 1.02 -5.77
CA ASP A 336 -40.00 0.57 -4.78
C ASP A 336 -41.29 1.37 -4.92
N ILE A 337 -42.43 0.73 -4.86
CA ILE A 337 -43.74 1.32 -5.10
C ILE A 337 -44.71 0.87 -4.03
N TYR A 338 -45.48 1.80 -3.46
CA TYR A 338 -46.63 1.50 -2.61
C TYR A 338 -47.91 1.96 -3.29
N VAL A 339 -48.89 1.07 -3.43
CA VAL A 339 -50.18 1.35 -4.02
C VAL A 339 -51.28 1.10 -2.97
N PHE A 340 -51.98 2.13 -2.61
CA PHE A 340 -53.00 2.04 -1.53
C PHE A 340 -54.17 3.00 -1.75
N ASN A 341 -55.25 2.75 -0.97
CA ASN A 341 -56.41 3.66 -0.93
C ASN A 341 -56.53 4.34 0.41
N SER A 342 -56.32 5.67 0.43
CA SER A 342 -56.44 6.50 1.63
C SER A 342 -57.03 7.83 1.24
N GLY A 343 -58.38 7.91 1.31
CA GLY A 343 -59.13 9.05 0.79
C GLY A 343 -59.07 9.21 -0.73
N GLY A 344 -58.94 8.08 -1.48
CA GLY A 344 -58.70 7.96 -2.90
C GLY A 344 -57.46 7.12 -3.21
N GLN A 345 -57.35 6.65 -4.46
CA GLN A 345 -56.20 5.87 -4.91
C GLN A 345 -54.93 6.71 -4.85
N LYS A 346 -53.84 6.09 -4.41
CA LYS A 346 -52.53 6.72 -4.30
C LYS A 346 -51.44 5.76 -4.75
N GLN A 347 -50.36 6.32 -5.29
CA GLN A 347 -49.12 5.64 -5.61
C GLN A 347 -47.97 6.45 -5.03
N CYS A 348 -47.10 5.80 -4.24
CA CYS A 348 -45.88 6.35 -3.70
C CYS A 348 -44.69 5.60 -4.30
N PHE A 349 -43.84 6.30 -5.02
CA PHE A 349 -42.58 5.79 -5.55
C PHE A 349 -41.45 6.31 -4.69
N ILE A 350 -40.59 5.41 -4.24
CA ILE A 350 -39.43 5.75 -3.39
C ILE A 350 -38.31 4.74 -3.65
N SER A 351 -37.06 5.12 -3.47
CA SER A 351 -35.98 4.17 -3.46
C SER A 351 -35.66 3.77 -2.02
N LEU A 352 -35.92 2.52 -1.69
CA LEU A 352 -35.51 1.92 -0.41
C LEU A 352 -34.07 1.40 -0.51
N GLU A 353 -33.58 0.78 0.56
CA GLU A 353 -32.21 0.31 0.67
C GLU A 353 -31.75 -0.51 -0.56
N ASN A 354 -32.50 -1.53 -0.96
CA ASN A 354 -32.13 -2.39 -2.10
C ASN A 354 -32.06 -1.64 -3.42
N SER A 355 -33.00 -0.72 -3.64
CA SER A 355 -33.01 0.13 -4.84
C SER A 355 -31.81 1.10 -4.82
N LEU A 356 -31.48 1.70 -3.68
CA LEU A 356 -30.31 2.57 -3.54
C LEU A 356 -28.99 1.80 -3.70
N ARG A 357 -28.91 0.57 -3.22
CA ARG A 357 -27.76 -0.33 -3.45
C ARG A 357 -27.54 -0.57 -4.96
N LYS A 358 -28.60 -0.73 -5.75
CA LYS A 358 -28.49 -0.86 -7.22
C LYS A 358 -27.94 0.40 -7.90
N ARG A 359 -28.29 1.57 -7.39
CA ARG A 359 -27.72 2.85 -7.87
C ARG A 359 -26.25 3.00 -7.50
N MET A 360 -25.88 2.59 -6.28
CA MET A 360 -24.48 2.58 -5.82
C MET A 360 -23.65 1.55 -6.61
N GLU A 361 -24.19 0.38 -6.92
CA GLU A 361 -23.58 -0.61 -7.80
C GLU A 361 -23.33 0.00 -9.20
N HIS A 362 -24.30 0.75 -9.74
CA HIS A 362 -24.17 1.42 -11.03
C HIS A 362 -23.09 2.54 -11.00
N ILE A 363 -22.95 3.28 -9.90
CA ILE A 363 -21.84 4.22 -9.67
C ILE A 363 -20.50 3.52 -9.77
N ASN A 364 -20.37 2.35 -9.16
CA ASN A 364 -19.14 1.55 -9.21
C ASN A 364 -18.89 1.02 -10.63
N THR A 365 -19.91 0.49 -11.29
CA THR A 365 -19.84 -0.03 -12.66
C THR A 365 -19.47 1.07 -13.66
N THR A 366 -20.10 2.23 -13.57
CA THR A 366 -19.75 3.39 -14.41
C THR A 366 -18.41 3.99 -14.05
N GLY A 367 -17.95 3.81 -12.80
CA GLY A 367 -16.69 4.34 -12.30
C GLY A 367 -16.65 5.85 -12.13
N ILE A 368 -17.81 6.51 -11.97
CA ILE A 368 -17.88 7.94 -11.65
C ILE A 368 -17.38 8.24 -10.22
N GLY A 369 -17.19 9.50 -9.89
CA GLY A 369 -16.53 9.96 -8.67
C GLY A 369 -17.20 9.57 -7.37
N GLY A 370 -18.52 9.39 -7.35
CA GLY A 370 -19.23 9.00 -6.13
C GLY A 370 -20.72 9.26 -6.15
N MET A 371 -21.30 9.31 -4.96
CA MET A 371 -22.71 9.64 -4.74
C MET A 371 -22.91 10.93 -3.97
N GLY A 372 -24.08 11.55 -4.14
CA GLY A 372 -24.61 12.59 -3.26
C GLY A 372 -25.97 12.17 -2.71
N MET A 373 -26.50 12.90 -1.72
CA MET A 373 -27.82 12.64 -1.16
C MET A 373 -28.61 13.90 -0.82
N TRP A 374 -29.83 13.99 -1.32
CA TRP A 374 -30.83 14.96 -0.91
C TRP A 374 -31.95 14.25 -0.12
N ALA A 375 -31.99 14.37 1.23
CA ALA A 375 -31.05 15.12 2.00
C ALA A 375 -30.63 14.32 3.23
N LEU A 376 -29.50 14.69 3.79
CA LEU A 376 -29.09 14.22 5.12
C LEU A 376 -30.22 14.44 6.14
N GLY A 377 -30.42 13.45 7.01
CA GLY A 377 -31.46 13.47 8.03
C GLY A 377 -32.84 13.02 7.54
N TYR A 378 -33.06 12.76 6.25
CA TYR A 378 -34.34 12.22 5.78
C TYR A 378 -34.48 10.72 6.06
N ASP A 379 -33.41 10.08 6.48
CA ASP A 379 -33.32 8.69 6.97
C ASP A 379 -33.19 8.61 8.50
N ASP A 380 -33.34 9.74 9.24
CA ASP A 380 -33.04 9.83 10.67
C ASP A 380 -33.69 8.69 11.48
N GLY A 381 -32.88 7.99 12.28
CA GLY A 381 -33.26 6.78 13.04
C GLY A 381 -33.07 5.43 12.30
N TYR A 382 -32.69 5.44 11.02
CA TYR A 382 -32.49 4.23 10.22
C TYR A 382 -31.05 4.12 9.73
N PRO A 383 -30.31 3.04 10.07
CA PRO A 383 -28.90 2.88 9.69
C PRO A 383 -28.72 2.23 8.29
N ASP A 384 -29.77 1.66 7.71
CA ASP A 384 -29.70 0.82 6.51
C ASP A 384 -29.12 1.53 5.27
N LEU A 385 -29.30 2.86 5.15
CA LEU A 385 -28.67 3.63 4.07
C LEU A 385 -27.17 3.87 4.32
N TRP A 386 -26.78 4.05 5.58
CA TRP A 386 -25.36 4.11 5.96
C TRP A 386 -24.67 2.76 5.76
N ASP A 387 -25.36 1.67 6.06
CA ASP A 387 -24.85 0.31 5.78
C ASP A 387 -24.65 0.12 4.26
N ALA A 388 -25.58 0.61 3.43
CA ALA A 388 -25.40 0.58 1.97
C ALA A 388 -24.20 1.41 1.48
N ILE A 389 -23.97 2.60 2.05
CA ILE A 389 -22.79 3.41 1.75
C ILE A 389 -21.51 2.66 2.16
N GLN A 390 -21.49 2.05 3.34
CA GLN A 390 -20.36 1.25 3.82
C GLN A 390 -20.02 0.12 2.84
N ASP A 391 -21.03 -0.60 2.35
CA ASP A 391 -20.84 -1.73 1.45
C ASP A 391 -20.39 -1.34 0.04
N TYR A 392 -20.83 -0.19 -0.48
CA TYR A 392 -20.65 0.16 -1.89
C TYR A 392 -19.70 1.33 -2.14
N MET A 393 -19.53 2.26 -1.19
CA MET A 393 -18.73 3.48 -1.39
C MET A 393 -17.39 3.44 -0.66
N THR A 394 -17.02 2.29 -0.12
CA THR A 394 -15.77 2.08 0.60
C THR A 394 -14.91 1.01 -0.05
N THR A 395 -13.73 0.81 0.49
CA THR A 395 -12.81 -0.28 0.10
C THR A 395 -13.36 -1.68 0.38
N CYS A 396 -14.48 -1.81 1.08
CA CYS A 396 -15.18 -3.08 1.27
C CYS A 396 -16.02 -3.51 0.07
N PHE A 397 -16.25 -2.64 -0.90
CA PHE A 397 -17.00 -3.05 -2.08
C PHE A 397 -16.28 -4.17 -2.82
N ALA A 398 -16.99 -5.27 -3.00
CA ALA A 398 -16.57 -6.38 -3.84
C ALA A 398 -17.76 -6.86 -4.67
N TYR A 399 -17.52 -7.13 -5.93
CA TYR A 399 -18.56 -7.77 -6.75
C TYR A 399 -18.94 -9.11 -6.15
N PRO A 400 -20.24 -9.45 -6.10
CA PRO A 400 -20.68 -10.78 -5.67
C PRO A 400 -20.15 -11.85 -6.63
N CYS A 401 -20.05 -13.10 -6.15
CA CYS A 401 -19.58 -14.23 -6.96
C CYS A 401 -20.58 -14.64 -8.06
N SER A 402 -21.72 -14.00 -8.14
CA SER A 402 -22.71 -14.20 -9.21
C SER A 402 -23.54 -12.95 -9.40
N GLY A 403 -23.97 -12.71 -10.63
CA GLY A 403 -24.79 -11.55 -10.96
C GLY A 403 -25.16 -11.51 -12.43
N THR A 404 -25.76 -10.40 -12.83
CA THR A 404 -26.15 -10.12 -14.22
C THR A 404 -25.36 -8.93 -14.75
N ILE A 405 -24.88 -9.01 -15.97
CA ILE A 405 -24.18 -7.98 -16.70
C ILE A 405 -25.06 -7.56 -17.87
N HIS A 406 -25.17 -6.29 -18.12
CA HIS A 406 -25.89 -5.72 -19.29
C HIS A 406 -25.28 -4.36 -19.67
N ASP A 407 -25.65 -3.82 -20.80
CA ASP A 407 -25.33 -2.44 -21.20
C ASP A 407 -26.06 -1.40 -20.33
N PHE A 408 -25.82 -0.12 -20.57
CA PHE A 408 -26.37 0.95 -19.73
C PHE A 408 -27.81 1.38 -20.05
N GLY A 409 -28.44 0.76 -21.05
CA GLY A 409 -29.89 0.81 -21.22
C GLY A 409 -30.66 -0.01 -20.19
N GLY A 410 -29.98 -0.93 -19.52
CA GLY A 410 -30.54 -1.86 -18.56
C GLY A 410 -30.97 -3.20 -19.21
N PRO A 411 -31.42 -4.18 -18.41
CA PRO A 411 -31.59 -5.54 -18.88
C PRO A 411 -32.73 -5.73 -19.92
N THR A 412 -33.63 -4.75 -20.11
CA THR A 412 -34.83 -4.89 -20.91
C THR A 412 -35.02 -3.82 -21.98
N LYS A 413 -34.14 -2.84 -22.08
CA LYS A 413 -34.28 -1.68 -22.98
C LYS A 413 -33.01 -1.46 -23.79
N ASN A 414 -33.12 -0.58 -24.82
CA ASN A 414 -32.01 -0.26 -25.69
C ASN A 414 -30.94 0.54 -24.94
N TYR A 415 -29.66 0.27 -25.25
CA TYR A 415 -28.55 1.10 -24.89
C TYR A 415 -28.65 2.52 -25.47
N TYR A 416 -27.72 3.43 -25.13
CA TYR A 416 -27.74 4.81 -25.59
C TYR A 416 -26.70 5.05 -26.69
N ASP A 417 -26.90 6.12 -27.48
CA ASP A 417 -25.90 6.60 -28.43
C ASP A 417 -24.65 7.10 -27.72
N ASN A 418 -23.49 6.91 -28.36
CA ASN A 418 -22.16 7.38 -27.90
C ASN A 418 -21.73 6.81 -26.54
N GLU A 419 -22.12 5.59 -26.21
CA GLU A 419 -21.57 4.91 -25.03
C GLU A 419 -20.11 4.53 -25.26
N ASN A 420 -19.28 4.70 -24.24
CA ASN A 420 -17.91 4.21 -24.20
C ASN A 420 -17.52 3.94 -22.73
N TYR A 421 -17.96 2.81 -22.23
CA TYR A 421 -17.75 2.42 -20.85
C TYR A 421 -16.82 1.24 -20.73
N THR A 422 -16.01 1.26 -19.68
CA THR A 422 -15.17 0.14 -19.26
C THR A 422 -15.41 -0.12 -17.79
N TRP A 423 -15.71 -1.38 -17.43
CA TRP A 423 -15.87 -1.83 -16.06
C TRP A 423 -15.25 -3.21 -15.87
N THR A 424 -14.85 -3.52 -14.65
CA THR A 424 -14.20 -4.77 -14.31
C THR A 424 -14.99 -5.49 -13.23
N ILE A 425 -15.28 -6.77 -13.43
CA ILE A 425 -15.85 -7.65 -12.43
C ILE A 425 -14.70 -8.49 -11.86
N ALA A 426 -14.47 -8.37 -10.57
CA ALA A 426 -13.40 -9.08 -9.85
C ALA A 426 -13.91 -9.45 -8.44
N PRO A 427 -14.71 -10.53 -8.30
CA PRO A 427 -15.13 -10.99 -6.98
C PRO A 427 -13.94 -11.40 -6.14
N THR A 428 -13.96 -11.03 -4.86
CA THR A 428 -12.85 -11.38 -3.95
C THR A 428 -12.66 -12.88 -3.86
N GLY A 429 -11.43 -13.35 -4.04
CA GLY A 429 -11.08 -14.77 -4.00
C GLY A 429 -11.50 -15.59 -5.21
N ALA A 430 -11.99 -14.95 -6.27
CA ALA A 430 -12.33 -15.66 -7.48
C ALA A 430 -11.07 -16.22 -8.18
N ALA A 431 -11.10 -17.49 -8.50
CA ALA A 431 -10.11 -18.15 -9.37
C ALA A 431 -10.47 -17.97 -10.85
N SER A 432 -11.76 -18.02 -11.16
CA SER A 432 -12.29 -17.84 -12.52
C SER A 432 -13.71 -17.33 -12.49
N ILE A 433 -14.15 -16.75 -13.61
CA ILE A 433 -15.52 -16.25 -13.82
C ILE A 433 -16.11 -16.93 -15.05
N ASN A 434 -17.26 -17.58 -14.88
CA ASN A 434 -18.06 -18.14 -15.96
C ASN A 434 -19.08 -17.10 -16.42
N VAL A 435 -19.21 -16.88 -17.72
CA VAL A 435 -20.19 -15.96 -18.32
C VAL A 435 -21.07 -16.70 -19.32
N ASN A 436 -22.37 -16.48 -19.18
CA ASN A 436 -23.40 -17.05 -20.05
C ASN A 436 -24.32 -15.95 -20.55
N PHE A 437 -24.26 -15.62 -21.85
CA PHE A 437 -25.12 -14.65 -22.47
C PHE A 437 -26.54 -15.22 -22.62
N THR A 438 -27.55 -14.42 -22.25
CA THR A 438 -28.97 -14.77 -22.38
C THR A 438 -29.64 -13.99 -23.52
N SER A 439 -29.11 -12.81 -23.87
CA SER A 439 -29.52 -12.04 -25.04
C SER A 439 -28.38 -11.23 -25.61
N PHE A 440 -28.42 -10.98 -26.93
CA PHE A 440 -27.44 -10.14 -27.61
C PHE A 440 -28.03 -9.60 -28.91
N ASP A 441 -28.23 -8.28 -29.00
CA ASP A 441 -28.67 -7.54 -30.19
C ASP A 441 -28.04 -6.14 -30.17
N VAL A 442 -26.88 -6.03 -30.82
CA VAL A 442 -26.02 -4.84 -30.89
C VAL A 442 -25.92 -4.43 -32.37
N GLU A 443 -25.93 -3.16 -32.70
CA GLU A 443 -25.83 -2.72 -34.07
C GLU A 443 -24.59 -3.26 -34.77
N ALA A 444 -24.81 -3.99 -35.85
CA ALA A 444 -23.77 -4.74 -36.54
C ALA A 444 -22.74 -3.81 -37.19
N ASN A 445 -21.46 -4.03 -36.90
CA ASN A 445 -20.31 -3.31 -37.45
C ASN A 445 -20.15 -1.84 -37.03
N TRP A 446 -20.99 -1.35 -36.10
CA TRP A 446 -20.89 0.00 -35.55
C TRP A 446 -20.72 -0.01 -34.05
N ASP A 447 -21.47 -0.86 -33.35
CA ASP A 447 -21.44 -0.96 -31.91
C ASP A 447 -20.78 -2.29 -31.48
N TYR A 448 -19.99 -2.28 -30.38
CA TYR A 448 -19.18 -3.42 -30.02
C TYR A 448 -19.12 -3.65 -28.53
N LEU A 449 -19.18 -4.94 -28.12
CA LEU A 449 -18.82 -5.41 -26.80
C LEU A 449 -17.44 -6.08 -26.84
N TYR A 450 -16.48 -5.48 -26.15
CA TYR A 450 -15.13 -6.03 -25.93
C TYR A 450 -15.10 -6.71 -24.56
N ILE A 451 -14.45 -7.87 -24.48
CA ILE A 451 -14.26 -8.60 -23.22
C ILE A 451 -12.80 -9.02 -23.12
N TYR A 452 -12.17 -8.67 -22.00
CA TYR A 452 -10.77 -8.92 -21.72
C TYR A 452 -10.63 -9.88 -20.54
N ASP A 453 -9.82 -10.92 -20.70
CA ASP A 453 -9.55 -11.92 -19.68
C ASP A 453 -8.52 -11.41 -18.66
N GLY A 454 -8.97 -10.57 -17.76
CA GLY A 454 -8.14 -9.92 -16.72
C GLY A 454 -8.73 -8.61 -16.22
N ALA A 455 -8.01 -7.99 -15.28
CA ALA A 455 -8.46 -6.81 -14.53
C ALA A 455 -8.39 -5.48 -15.30
N THR A 456 -7.90 -5.45 -16.54
CA THR A 456 -7.77 -4.23 -17.36
C THR A 456 -7.93 -4.50 -18.83
N ILE A 457 -8.15 -3.46 -19.62
CA ILE A 457 -8.17 -3.54 -21.10
C ILE A 457 -6.82 -3.90 -21.75
N ALA A 458 -5.74 -3.96 -20.97
CA ALA A 458 -4.44 -4.45 -21.43
C ALA A 458 -4.35 -5.98 -21.43
N ALA A 459 -5.30 -6.68 -20.78
CA ALA A 459 -5.37 -8.13 -20.79
C ALA A 459 -5.77 -8.65 -22.17
N PRO A 460 -5.47 -9.93 -22.49
CA PRO A 460 -5.91 -10.54 -23.73
C PRO A 460 -7.44 -10.50 -23.87
N GLN A 461 -7.92 -10.26 -25.10
CA GLN A 461 -9.36 -10.41 -25.35
C GLN A 461 -9.73 -11.90 -25.41
N ILE A 462 -10.93 -12.23 -24.92
CA ILE A 462 -11.48 -13.58 -25.10
C ILE A 462 -11.69 -13.89 -26.58
N THR A 463 -11.69 -15.17 -26.93
CA THR A 463 -11.88 -15.61 -28.32
C THR A 463 -13.22 -15.11 -28.87
N GLY A 464 -13.18 -14.46 -30.01
CA GLY A 464 -14.34 -13.89 -30.71
C GLY A 464 -14.67 -12.44 -30.33
N SER A 465 -14.05 -11.87 -29.29
CA SER A 465 -14.19 -10.43 -28.98
C SER A 465 -13.42 -9.58 -30.01
N PRO A 466 -13.95 -8.40 -30.43
CA PRO A 466 -15.22 -7.82 -29.99
C PRO A 466 -16.46 -8.45 -30.66
N PHE A 467 -17.57 -8.45 -29.92
CA PHE A 467 -18.87 -8.94 -30.40
C PHE A 467 -19.74 -7.80 -30.93
N THR A 468 -20.48 -8.06 -32.02
CA THR A 468 -21.40 -7.12 -32.68
C THR A 468 -22.50 -7.91 -33.39
N GLY A 469 -23.61 -7.27 -33.79
CA GLY A 469 -24.74 -7.89 -34.45
C GLY A 469 -25.68 -8.62 -33.49
N THR A 470 -26.33 -9.69 -33.97
CA THR A 470 -27.34 -10.43 -33.20
C THR A 470 -26.93 -11.86 -32.84
N THR A 471 -25.68 -12.23 -33.16
CA THR A 471 -25.19 -13.58 -32.83
C THR A 471 -24.82 -13.61 -31.33
N LEU A 472 -25.45 -14.50 -30.58
CA LEU A 472 -25.21 -14.67 -29.17
C LEU A 472 -23.73 -15.08 -28.94
N PRO A 473 -22.95 -14.33 -28.14
CA PRO A 473 -21.58 -14.74 -27.81
C PRO A 473 -21.56 -16.11 -27.15
N PRO A 474 -20.54 -16.94 -27.39
CA PRO A 474 -20.42 -18.24 -26.74
C PRO A 474 -20.21 -18.07 -25.23
N ASN A 475 -20.63 -19.08 -24.46
CA ASN A 475 -20.27 -19.16 -23.04
C ASN A 475 -18.75 -19.32 -22.91
N PHE A 476 -18.15 -18.70 -21.93
CA PHE A 476 -16.73 -18.82 -21.65
C PHE A 476 -16.44 -18.77 -20.15
N THR A 477 -15.23 -19.24 -19.80
CA THR A 477 -14.67 -19.16 -18.46
C THR A 477 -13.37 -18.34 -18.56
N SER A 478 -13.20 -17.35 -17.70
CA SER A 478 -11.95 -16.59 -17.64
C SER A 478 -10.80 -17.45 -17.13
N SER A 479 -9.58 -17.12 -17.51
CA SER A 479 -8.36 -17.76 -17.01
C SER A 479 -7.90 -17.13 -15.69
N THR A 480 -8.55 -16.04 -15.25
CA THR A 480 -8.25 -15.32 -14.01
C THR A 480 -9.54 -15.00 -13.26
N GLY A 481 -9.43 -14.60 -11.99
CA GLY A 481 -10.58 -14.17 -11.17
C GLY A 481 -11.16 -12.81 -11.56
N ALA A 482 -10.77 -12.23 -12.70
CA ALA A 482 -11.24 -10.92 -13.15
C ALA A 482 -11.58 -10.92 -14.64
N LEU A 483 -12.60 -10.17 -15.01
CA LEU A 483 -12.97 -9.89 -16.39
C LEU A 483 -13.22 -8.39 -16.55
N THR A 484 -12.66 -7.81 -17.61
CA THR A 484 -12.92 -6.41 -17.98
C THR A 484 -13.78 -6.37 -19.24
N PHE A 485 -14.88 -5.62 -19.15
CA PHE A 485 -15.80 -5.38 -20.23
C PHE A 485 -15.63 -3.95 -20.74
N ARG A 486 -15.75 -3.74 -22.05
CA ARG A 486 -15.87 -2.44 -22.65
C ARG A 486 -16.98 -2.47 -23.68
N PHE A 487 -17.96 -1.58 -23.56
CA PHE A 487 -19.01 -1.40 -24.53
C PHE A 487 -18.86 -0.05 -25.22
N THR A 488 -19.02 -0.03 -26.54
CA THR A 488 -19.00 1.20 -27.35
C THR A 488 -20.18 1.23 -28.30
N SER A 489 -20.84 2.37 -28.41
CA SER A 489 -21.87 2.64 -29.45
C SER A 489 -21.53 3.91 -30.18
N ASP A 490 -21.99 4.00 -31.44
CA ASP A 490 -21.89 5.22 -32.25
C ASP A 490 -23.03 6.24 -31.96
N GLY A 491 -23.28 7.18 -32.84
CA GLY A 491 -24.24 8.29 -32.62
C GLY A 491 -25.64 8.02 -33.06
N SER A 492 -26.00 6.78 -33.46
CA SER A 492 -27.36 6.46 -33.97
C SER A 492 -27.66 4.96 -33.87
N THR A 493 -28.94 4.60 -34.02
CA THR A 493 -29.44 3.21 -34.20
C THR A 493 -29.20 2.31 -32.98
N VAL A 494 -29.70 2.70 -31.82
CA VAL A 494 -29.66 1.89 -30.61
C VAL A 494 -30.47 0.58 -30.70
N ARG A 495 -30.01 -0.48 -30.12
CA ARG A 495 -30.57 -1.83 -30.07
C ARG A 495 -30.81 -2.30 -28.64
N PRO A 496 -31.53 -3.45 -28.43
CA PRO A 496 -31.76 -4.04 -27.11
C PRO A 496 -30.50 -4.35 -26.29
N GLY A 497 -29.31 -4.38 -26.92
CA GLY A 497 -28.06 -4.59 -26.26
C GLY A 497 -27.81 -6.04 -25.87
N PHE A 498 -27.26 -6.24 -24.64
CA PHE A 498 -26.92 -7.59 -24.19
C PHE A 498 -27.24 -7.80 -22.71
N VAL A 499 -27.54 -9.07 -22.39
CA VAL A 499 -27.68 -9.55 -21.02
C VAL A 499 -26.87 -10.83 -20.88
N ALA A 500 -26.03 -10.89 -19.86
CA ALA A 500 -25.28 -12.10 -19.49
C ALA A 500 -25.34 -12.32 -17.98
N ASN A 501 -25.39 -13.60 -17.58
CA ASN A 501 -25.20 -13.97 -16.20
C ASN A 501 -23.76 -14.40 -15.97
N TYR A 502 -23.21 -14.10 -14.81
CA TYR A 502 -21.90 -14.59 -14.41
C TYR A 502 -21.95 -15.31 -13.07
N SER A 503 -21.00 -16.23 -12.89
CA SER A 503 -20.72 -16.90 -11.61
C SER A 503 -19.22 -17.11 -11.47
N CYS A 504 -18.68 -17.11 -10.25
CA CYS A 504 -17.25 -17.32 -10.03
C CYS A 504 -16.97 -18.68 -9.35
N ALA A 505 -15.74 -19.16 -9.56
CA ALA A 505 -15.17 -20.23 -8.74
C ALA A 505 -14.22 -19.59 -7.72
N ILE A 506 -14.34 -19.94 -6.45
CA ILE A 506 -13.51 -19.41 -5.37
C ILE A 506 -12.23 -20.26 -5.25
N ASP A 507 -11.09 -19.59 -5.09
CA ASP A 507 -9.80 -20.20 -4.79
C ASP A 507 -9.61 -20.31 -3.27
N ASN A 508 -9.32 -21.51 -2.80
CA ASN A 508 -9.01 -21.82 -1.39
C ASN A 508 -7.71 -22.63 -1.25
N ILE A 509 -6.88 -22.62 -2.26
CA ILE A 509 -5.61 -23.34 -2.30
C ILE A 509 -4.47 -22.33 -2.19
N ALA A 510 -3.61 -22.52 -1.17
CA ALA A 510 -2.49 -21.64 -0.97
C ALA A 510 -1.47 -21.71 -2.12
N PRO A 511 -0.90 -20.57 -2.54
CA PRO A 511 0.15 -20.52 -3.55
C PRO A 511 1.46 -21.15 -3.05
N THR A 512 2.42 -21.32 -3.95
CA THR A 512 3.74 -21.88 -3.66
C THR A 512 4.84 -20.90 -4.00
N THR A 513 5.97 -21.01 -3.28
CA THR A 513 7.18 -20.23 -3.55
C THR A 513 8.39 -21.12 -3.37
N SER A 514 9.47 -20.83 -4.09
CA SER A 514 10.78 -21.44 -3.88
C SER A 514 11.88 -20.38 -3.92
N VAL A 515 13.01 -20.68 -3.26
CA VAL A 515 14.19 -19.82 -3.20
C VAL A 515 15.33 -20.52 -3.93
N SER A 516 16.03 -19.79 -4.78
CA SER A 516 17.29 -20.23 -5.41
C SER A 516 18.39 -19.24 -5.05
N ALA A 517 19.32 -19.66 -4.20
CA ALA A 517 20.53 -18.95 -3.80
C ALA A 517 21.76 -19.82 -4.15
N PRO A 518 22.99 -19.27 -4.16
CA PRO A 518 24.20 -20.04 -4.41
C PRO A 518 24.29 -21.27 -3.48
N THR A 519 24.59 -22.43 -4.05
CA THR A 519 24.76 -23.69 -3.31
C THR A 519 26.21 -23.92 -2.87
N GLY A 520 27.16 -23.19 -3.47
CA GLY A 520 28.57 -23.15 -3.07
C GLY A 520 28.81 -22.06 -2.01
N TRP A 521 30.10 -21.84 -1.73
CA TRP A 521 30.51 -20.78 -0.81
C TRP A 521 30.30 -19.39 -1.41
N VAL A 522 29.87 -18.46 -0.56
CA VAL A 522 29.67 -17.07 -0.91
C VAL A 522 30.74 -16.21 -0.20
N THR A 523 31.43 -15.40 -0.98
CA THR A 523 32.52 -14.52 -0.50
C THR A 523 32.14 -13.03 -0.55
N SER A 524 30.98 -12.68 -1.18
CA SER A 524 30.51 -11.32 -1.40
C SER A 524 29.00 -11.31 -1.66
N ASN A 525 28.44 -10.13 -1.92
CA ASN A 525 27.02 -9.97 -2.27
C ASN A 525 26.61 -10.89 -3.41
N PHE A 526 25.40 -11.44 -3.31
CA PHE A 526 24.87 -12.35 -4.32
C PHE A 526 23.39 -12.05 -4.63
N THR A 527 22.90 -12.64 -5.71
CA THR A 527 21.48 -12.57 -6.08
C THR A 527 20.77 -13.84 -5.63
N ALA A 528 19.67 -13.66 -4.88
CA ALA A 528 18.68 -14.71 -4.64
C ALA A 528 17.51 -14.55 -5.59
N ASN A 529 17.11 -15.63 -6.26
CA ASN A 529 15.98 -15.69 -7.18
C ASN A 529 14.83 -16.46 -6.54
N PHE A 530 13.60 -16.11 -6.94
CA PHE A 530 12.39 -16.72 -6.40
C PHE A 530 11.50 -17.17 -7.54
N THR A 531 10.91 -18.34 -7.40
CA THR A 531 9.89 -18.86 -8.31
C THR A 531 8.61 -19.05 -7.54
N ASP A 532 7.59 -18.31 -7.95
CA ASP A 532 6.27 -18.28 -7.33
C ASP A 532 5.25 -18.84 -8.31
N ALA A 533 4.35 -19.67 -7.82
CA ALA A 533 3.26 -20.22 -8.61
C ALA A 533 2.00 -20.34 -7.76
N ASP A 534 0.88 -20.04 -8.37
CA ASP A 534 -0.42 -20.38 -7.85
C ASP A 534 -0.90 -21.70 -8.47
N ASN A 535 -1.92 -22.32 -7.88
CA ASN A 535 -2.53 -23.52 -8.44
C ASN A 535 -3.15 -23.25 -9.82
N THR A 536 -3.24 -24.26 -10.64
CA THR A 536 -3.88 -24.14 -11.96
C THR A 536 -5.33 -23.70 -11.80
N GLY A 537 -5.69 -22.57 -12.38
CA GLY A 537 -7.00 -21.94 -12.22
C GLY A 537 -7.19 -21.24 -10.86
N GLY A 538 -6.12 -20.94 -10.15
CA GLY A 538 -6.13 -20.15 -8.93
C GLY A 538 -6.29 -18.65 -9.18
N SER A 539 -6.39 -17.88 -8.08
CA SER A 539 -6.68 -16.45 -8.11
C SER A 539 -5.47 -15.58 -8.52
N GLY A 540 -4.27 -16.18 -8.57
CA GLY A 540 -3.01 -15.54 -8.94
C GLY A 540 -2.28 -14.89 -7.76
N ILE A 541 -0.94 -14.83 -7.85
CA ILE A 541 -0.08 -14.28 -6.79
C ILE A 541 -0.33 -12.78 -6.63
N GLN A 542 -0.65 -12.35 -5.41
CA GLN A 542 -0.90 -10.94 -5.06
C GLN A 542 0.35 -10.25 -4.51
N LYS A 543 0.93 -10.76 -3.42
CA LYS A 543 2.07 -10.14 -2.74
C LYS A 543 3.18 -11.14 -2.47
N ARG A 544 4.40 -10.63 -2.39
CA ARG A 544 5.63 -11.42 -2.27
C ARG A 544 6.49 -10.86 -1.17
N TYR A 545 7.02 -11.74 -0.30
CA TYR A 545 7.84 -11.37 0.84
C TYR A 545 9.11 -12.21 0.90
N TYR A 546 10.17 -11.65 1.51
CA TYR A 546 11.39 -12.37 1.83
C TYR A 546 11.96 -11.91 3.18
N GLN A 547 12.78 -12.76 3.74
CA GLN A 547 13.58 -12.48 4.93
C GLN A 547 14.97 -13.07 4.74
N VAL A 548 16.00 -12.35 5.15
CA VAL A 548 17.34 -12.88 5.28
C VAL A 548 17.67 -12.96 6.77
N ILE A 549 18.14 -14.12 7.20
CA ILE A 549 18.63 -14.32 8.55
C ILE A 549 20.04 -14.89 8.51
N ASP A 550 20.81 -14.58 9.52
CA ASP A 550 22.18 -15.03 9.70
C ASP A 550 22.36 -15.74 11.05
N TYR A 551 23.36 -16.64 11.11
CA TYR A 551 23.69 -17.42 12.27
C TYR A 551 24.97 -16.88 12.91
N ASP A 552 24.89 -16.40 14.17
CA ASP A 552 26.01 -15.77 14.89
C ASP A 552 26.95 -16.76 15.57
N GLY A 553 26.70 -18.05 15.38
CA GLY A 553 27.42 -19.16 16.06
C GLY A 553 26.63 -19.76 17.21
N THR A 554 25.55 -19.09 17.64
CA THR A 554 24.67 -19.55 18.72
C THR A 554 23.21 -19.66 18.28
N GLU A 555 22.71 -18.68 17.48
CA GLU A 555 21.32 -18.62 17.04
C GLU A 555 21.14 -17.90 15.72
N TRP A 556 19.96 -18.10 15.13
CA TRP A 556 19.54 -17.43 13.89
C TRP A 556 18.92 -16.08 14.22
N ARG A 557 19.51 -15.01 13.68
CA ARG A 557 19.06 -13.63 13.87
C ARG A 557 18.83 -12.95 12.52
N ALA A 558 18.33 -11.71 12.53
CA ALA A 558 18.21 -10.88 11.33
C ALA A 558 18.76 -9.48 11.58
N ASN A 559 19.13 -8.77 10.54
CA ASN A 559 19.63 -7.40 10.67
C ASN A 559 18.45 -6.39 10.66
N ALA A 560 18.15 -5.83 11.82
CA ALA A 560 17.10 -4.81 11.98
C ALA A 560 17.40 -3.52 11.19
N ASN A 561 18.66 -3.15 11.01
CA ASN A 561 19.05 -2.01 10.17
C ASN A 561 18.67 -2.21 8.70
N ASN A 562 18.58 -3.45 8.25
CA ASN A 562 18.14 -3.80 6.90
C ASN A 562 16.62 -4.09 6.81
N GLY A 563 15.86 -3.81 7.87
CA GLY A 563 14.41 -3.97 7.92
C GLY A 563 13.93 -5.40 8.06
N PHE A 564 14.80 -6.31 8.53
CA PHE A 564 14.46 -7.68 8.92
C PHE A 564 14.54 -7.82 10.42
N PHE A 565 13.73 -8.66 11.00
CA PHE A 565 13.81 -9.02 12.42
C PHE A 565 13.54 -10.51 12.60
N ALA A 566 14.29 -11.16 13.48
CA ALA A 566 14.05 -12.55 13.85
C ALA A 566 14.51 -12.77 15.29
N ASP A 567 13.59 -13.23 16.13
CA ASP A 567 13.88 -13.67 17.50
C ASP A 567 12.95 -14.85 17.86
N ASN A 568 13.52 -15.92 18.35
CA ASN A 568 12.80 -17.10 18.81
C ASN A 568 12.67 -17.17 20.33
N PHE A 569 13.25 -16.19 21.04
CA PHE A 569 13.22 -16.06 22.50
C PHE A 569 13.66 -17.32 23.26
N ALA A 570 14.56 -18.10 22.67
CA ALA A 570 14.88 -19.44 23.19
C ALA A 570 15.66 -19.39 24.51
N THR A 571 16.59 -18.46 24.69
CA THR A 571 17.56 -18.47 25.75
C THR A 571 17.57 -17.24 26.66
N ASN A 572 17.47 -16.05 26.10
CA ASN A 572 17.56 -14.77 26.85
C ASN A 572 16.80 -13.68 26.11
N ILE A 573 16.54 -12.56 26.78
CA ILE A 573 16.11 -11.32 26.13
C ILE A 573 17.38 -10.65 25.59
N HIS A 574 17.47 -10.50 24.27
CA HIS A 574 18.64 -9.92 23.63
C HIS A 574 18.75 -8.42 23.88
N SER A 575 19.96 -7.87 23.74
CA SER A 575 20.28 -6.47 24.03
C SER A 575 19.56 -5.46 23.10
N GLU A 576 19.05 -5.88 21.96
CA GLU A 576 18.24 -5.07 21.05
C GLU A 576 16.82 -4.81 21.58
N TRP A 577 16.36 -5.59 22.57
CA TRP A 577 15.10 -5.37 23.25
C TRP A 577 15.25 -4.42 24.42
N ASN A 578 14.54 -3.30 24.37
CA ASN A 578 14.44 -2.32 25.45
C ASN A 578 13.21 -2.61 26.31
N GLN A 579 13.40 -2.97 27.57
CA GLN A 579 12.33 -3.22 28.53
C GLN A 579 11.95 -1.90 29.20
N VAL A 580 10.86 -1.29 28.78
CA VAL A 580 10.44 0.04 29.25
C VAL A 580 9.45 -0.05 30.42
N VAL A 581 8.42 -0.90 30.30
CA VAL A 581 7.36 -1.08 31.32
C VAL A 581 6.98 -2.54 31.42
N GLY A 582 6.71 -3.02 32.65
CA GLY A 582 6.33 -4.40 32.96
C GLY A 582 7.50 -5.27 33.38
N VAL A 583 7.24 -6.53 33.67
CA VAL A 583 8.23 -7.52 34.13
C VAL A 583 8.41 -8.57 33.04
N TRP A 584 9.50 -8.44 32.29
CA TRP A 584 9.81 -9.29 31.15
C TRP A 584 10.94 -10.30 31.48
N SER A 585 10.78 -11.51 31.03
CA SER A 585 11.73 -12.60 31.22
C SER A 585 11.61 -13.62 30.09
N ILE A 586 12.52 -14.59 30.02
CA ILE A 586 12.34 -15.79 29.22
C ILE A 586 11.76 -16.87 30.11
N ASN A 587 10.65 -17.44 29.68
CA ASN A 587 10.01 -18.55 30.35
C ASN A 587 9.63 -19.63 29.33
N SER A 588 10.17 -20.84 29.52
CA SER A 588 9.91 -22.01 28.66
C SER A 588 10.18 -21.74 27.17
N GLY A 589 11.24 -21.00 26.84
CA GLY A 589 11.62 -20.67 25.48
C GLY A 589 10.70 -19.67 24.81
N ALA A 590 10.11 -18.77 25.57
CA ALA A 590 9.29 -17.67 25.07
C ALA A 590 9.54 -16.39 25.88
N LEU A 591 9.46 -15.26 25.26
CA LEU A 591 9.40 -13.96 25.92
C LEU A 591 8.11 -13.91 26.74
N TYR A 592 8.24 -13.66 28.04
CA TYR A 592 7.12 -13.70 28.98
C TYR A 592 7.00 -12.40 29.77
N GLN A 593 5.83 -11.80 29.72
CA GLN A 593 5.42 -10.69 30.56
C GLN A 593 4.56 -11.19 31.70
N SER A 594 4.94 -10.94 32.97
CA SER A 594 4.31 -11.53 34.15
C SER A 594 3.47 -10.55 34.99
N ASP A 595 3.56 -9.24 34.78
CA ASP A 595 2.81 -8.24 35.55
C ASP A 595 1.38 -8.07 35.01
N GLU A 596 0.45 -8.76 35.64
CA GLU A 596 -1.00 -8.65 35.29
C GLU A 596 -1.65 -7.35 35.75
N ASN A 597 -1.03 -6.59 36.65
CA ASN A 597 -1.60 -5.35 37.16
C ASN A 597 -1.30 -4.15 36.26
N GLU A 598 -0.26 -4.26 35.41
CA GLU A 598 0.11 -3.19 34.49
C GLU A 598 -0.85 -3.15 33.31
N GLY A 599 -1.41 -1.96 33.08
CA GLY A 599 -2.35 -1.72 31.98
C GLY A 599 -1.69 -1.41 30.64
N ASN A 600 -0.38 -1.14 30.66
CA ASN A 600 0.39 -0.69 29.51
C ASN A 600 1.86 -1.15 29.56
N THR A 601 2.09 -2.45 29.45
CA THR A 601 3.46 -2.96 29.38
C THR A 601 4.16 -2.55 28.09
N ASN A 602 5.48 -2.47 28.09
CA ASN A 602 6.27 -2.09 26.96
C ASN A 602 7.62 -2.82 26.92
N ILE A 603 7.83 -3.61 25.88
CA ILE A 603 9.14 -4.04 25.43
C ILE A 603 9.26 -3.74 23.95
N SER A 604 10.31 -3.03 23.56
CA SER A 604 10.47 -2.50 22.19
C SER A 604 11.81 -2.89 21.59
N ALA A 605 11.90 -2.89 20.28
CA ALA A 605 13.14 -3.07 19.55
C ALA A 605 13.18 -2.13 18.34
N ALA A 606 14.39 -1.66 18.00
CA ALA A 606 14.59 -0.86 16.80
C ALA A 606 14.46 -1.72 15.54
N LEU A 607 13.83 -1.17 14.51
CA LEU A 607 13.67 -1.79 13.20
C LEU A 607 13.53 -0.72 12.11
N ASN A 608 14.38 -0.75 11.10
CA ASN A 608 14.29 0.18 9.98
C ASN A 608 13.14 -0.20 9.03
N GLN A 609 11.97 0.34 9.27
CA GLN A 609 10.75 0.04 8.52
C GLN A 609 10.59 0.90 7.25
N SER A 610 11.53 1.80 6.95
CA SER A 610 11.50 2.65 5.76
C SER A 610 12.05 1.99 4.49
N LEU A 611 12.76 0.87 4.61
CA LEU A 611 13.47 0.20 3.51
C LEU A 611 12.59 -0.63 2.58
N SER A 612 11.33 -0.80 2.91
CA SER A 612 10.36 -1.52 2.08
C SER A 612 9.02 -0.80 2.07
N ASN A 613 8.28 -0.89 0.98
CA ASN A 613 6.91 -0.39 0.95
C ASN A 613 5.98 -1.25 1.80
N ARG A 614 6.25 -2.55 1.89
CA ARG A 614 5.40 -3.48 2.64
C ARG A 614 6.22 -4.36 3.56
N HIS A 615 5.71 -4.55 4.78
CA HIS A 615 6.26 -5.46 5.78
C HIS A 615 5.21 -6.50 6.17
N LEU A 616 5.68 -7.70 6.49
CA LEU A 616 4.91 -8.74 7.13
C LEU A 616 5.53 -9.02 8.50
N TYR A 617 4.76 -8.78 9.55
CA TYR A 617 5.11 -9.09 10.94
C TYR A 617 4.44 -10.40 11.30
N HIS A 618 5.25 -11.42 11.56
CA HIS A 618 4.80 -12.76 11.89
C HIS A 618 5.26 -13.09 13.31
N PHE A 619 4.31 -13.30 14.20
CA PHE A 619 4.62 -13.64 15.59
C PHE A 619 3.64 -14.67 16.16
N LYS A 620 4.13 -15.49 17.08
CA LYS A 620 3.30 -16.43 17.84
C LYS A 620 3.15 -15.95 19.26
N ALA A 621 1.90 -15.72 19.67
CA ALA A 621 1.62 -15.17 20.98
C ALA A 621 0.45 -15.88 21.68
N ARG A 622 0.54 -15.84 23.01
CA ARG A 622 -0.48 -16.35 23.92
C ARG A 622 -0.82 -15.28 24.94
N ILE A 623 -2.10 -15.10 25.21
CA ILE A 623 -2.61 -14.17 26.23
C ILE A 623 -3.19 -14.99 27.36
N ASN A 624 -2.80 -14.72 28.61
CA ASN A 624 -3.25 -15.43 29.78
C ASN A 624 -3.45 -14.44 30.95
N GLY A 625 -3.69 -14.96 32.16
CA GLY A 625 -3.89 -14.18 33.36
C GLY A 625 -5.17 -14.56 34.10
N SER A 626 -5.29 -14.09 35.33
CA SER A 626 -6.40 -14.40 36.23
C SER A 626 -7.46 -13.30 36.31
N GLY A 627 -7.16 -12.10 35.78
CA GLY A 627 -8.01 -10.93 35.85
C GLY A 627 -9.09 -10.85 34.77
N THR A 628 -9.76 -9.71 34.74
CA THR A 628 -10.70 -9.31 33.69
C THR A 628 -10.08 -8.23 32.79
N ASN A 629 -10.63 -8.03 31.58
CA ASN A 629 -10.12 -7.07 30.61
C ASN A 629 -8.69 -7.42 30.11
N ARG A 630 -8.41 -8.71 29.97
CA ARG A 630 -7.12 -9.25 29.48
C ARG A 630 -6.95 -8.98 28.01
N ARG A 631 -5.80 -8.44 27.66
CA ARG A 631 -5.50 -8.03 26.31
C ARG A 631 -4.00 -7.95 26.03
N ALA A 632 -3.59 -8.24 24.80
CA ALA A 632 -2.21 -8.08 24.36
C ALA A 632 -2.14 -7.83 22.85
N GLY A 633 -1.04 -7.24 22.38
CA GLY A 633 -0.87 -6.92 20.98
C GLY A 633 0.51 -6.44 20.60
N PHE A 634 0.58 -5.89 19.40
CA PHE A 634 1.83 -5.54 18.74
C PHE A 634 1.76 -4.15 18.10
N HIS A 635 2.71 -3.28 18.46
CA HIS A 635 2.93 -1.98 17.81
C HIS A 635 3.98 -2.10 16.71
N PHE A 636 3.77 -1.37 15.62
CA PHE A 636 4.73 -1.23 14.52
C PHE A 636 4.63 0.18 13.94
N PHE A 637 5.62 0.58 13.14
CA PHE A 637 5.79 1.97 12.68
C PHE A 637 5.76 2.97 13.83
N ALA A 638 6.23 2.56 15.01
CA ALA A 638 6.36 3.45 16.15
C ALA A 638 7.56 4.39 15.97
N ASP A 639 7.38 5.68 16.27
CA ASP A 639 8.44 6.68 16.14
C ASP A 639 9.17 6.97 17.47
N ASP A 640 8.59 6.62 18.61
CA ASP A 640 9.19 6.75 19.93
C ASP A 640 8.81 5.57 20.83
N ASP A 641 9.80 4.77 21.22
CA ASP A 641 9.59 3.57 22.02
C ASP A 641 9.51 3.83 23.53
N THR A 642 9.80 5.05 23.98
CA THR A 642 9.79 5.43 25.39
C THR A 642 8.42 5.98 25.84
N LEU A 643 7.62 6.49 24.92
CA LEU A 643 6.31 7.05 25.22
C LEU A 643 5.26 5.96 25.53
N THR A 644 4.24 6.34 26.29
CA THR A 644 3.21 5.41 26.77
C THR A 644 2.51 4.63 25.65
N ASN A 645 2.19 5.30 24.55
CA ASN A 645 1.52 4.72 23.38
C ASN A 645 2.44 4.66 22.14
N ARG A 646 3.76 4.81 22.30
CA ARG A 646 4.83 4.73 21.27
C ARG A 646 4.78 5.87 20.25
N GLY A 647 4.38 7.07 20.67
CA GLY A 647 4.35 8.26 19.81
C GLY A 647 3.31 8.15 18.68
N ASN A 648 3.75 8.19 17.43
CA ASN A 648 2.92 7.79 16.28
C ASN A 648 3.18 6.31 15.99
N SER A 649 2.13 5.50 15.94
CA SER A 649 2.27 4.06 15.68
C SER A 649 0.96 3.43 15.24
N TYR A 650 1.01 2.25 14.66
CA TYR A 650 -0.13 1.35 14.59
C TYR A 650 -0.07 0.35 15.71
N PHE A 651 -1.23 -0.03 16.24
CA PHE A 651 -1.36 -1.02 17.29
C PHE A 651 -2.48 -2.01 16.96
N VAL A 652 -2.12 -3.27 16.84
CA VAL A 652 -3.07 -4.38 16.70
C VAL A 652 -3.26 -5.01 18.07
N TRP A 653 -4.50 -5.05 18.56
CA TRP A 653 -4.85 -5.41 19.93
C TRP A 653 -5.86 -6.56 19.96
N PHE A 654 -5.49 -7.66 20.59
CA PHE A 654 -6.34 -8.82 20.80
C PHE A 654 -6.89 -8.81 22.23
N ARG A 655 -8.20 -8.82 22.37
CA ARG A 655 -8.90 -8.74 23.65
C ARG A 655 -9.59 -10.06 23.96
N VAL A 656 -9.24 -10.69 25.10
CA VAL A 656 -9.74 -12.02 25.49
C VAL A 656 -11.16 -11.89 26.03
N ASP A 657 -11.37 -11.02 27.02
CA ASP A 657 -12.63 -10.98 27.76
C ASP A 657 -13.76 -10.30 26.97
N ASP A 658 -13.43 -9.39 26.09
CA ASP A 658 -14.39 -8.73 25.19
C ASP A 658 -14.57 -9.48 23.85
N ALA A 659 -13.75 -10.52 23.60
CA ALA A 659 -13.73 -11.29 22.35
C ALA A 659 -13.60 -10.40 21.09
N LYS A 660 -12.61 -9.49 21.09
CA LYS A 660 -12.42 -8.48 20.02
C LYS A 660 -11.00 -8.46 19.47
N LEU A 661 -10.92 -8.08 18.20
CA LEU A 661 -9.74 -7.54 17.54
C LEU A 661 -9.94 -6.03 17.35
N GLN A 662 -8.98 -5.24 17.76
CA GLN A 662 -8.98 -3.80 17.56
C GLN A 662 -7.70 -3.35 16.89
N ILE A 663 -7.80 -2.42 15.95
CA ILE A 663 -6.66 -1.71 15.38
C ILE A 663 -6.76 -0.24 15.84
N TYR A 664 -5.64 0.31 16.26
CA TYR A 664 -5.50 1.73 16.58
C TYR A 664 -4.43 2.37 15.71
N LYS A 665 -4.71 3.57 15.25
CA LYS A 665 -3.71 4.52 14.79
C LYS A 665 -3.45 5.49 15.93
N VAL A 666 -2.28 5.44 16.51
CA VAL A 666 -1.85 6.36 17.56
C VAL A 666 -1.21 7.56 16.90
N VAL A 667 -1.61 8.77 17.30
CA VAL A 667 -1.08 10.03 16.78
C VAL A 667 -0.67 10.92 17.96
N ASN A 668 0.57 11.38 17.96
CA ASN A 668 1.14 12.23 19.05
C ASN A 668 0.98 11.58 20.45
N ASP A 669 1.19 10.30 20.55
CA ASP A 669 1.03 9.48 21.77
C ASP A 669 -0.41 9.43 22.34
N VAL A 670 -1.41 9.81 21.55
CA VAL A 670 -2.82 9.78 21.97
C VAL A 670 -3.50 8.54 21.40
N PHE A 671 -4.09 7.77 22.30
CA PHE A 671 -4.94 6.62 21.96
C PHE A 671 -6.35 7.13 21.68
N GLY A 672 -6.71 7.23 20.40
CA GLY A 672 -8.06 7.59 19.96
C GLY A 672 -9.04 6.42 20.05
N SER A 673 -10.17 6.53 19.38
CA SER A 673 -11.04 5.38 19.11
C SER A 673 -10.33 4.37 18.20
N PRO A 674 -10.64 3.07 18.33
CA PRO A 674 -10.10 2.09 17.40
C PRO A 674 -10.57 2.40 15.98
N VAL A 675 -9.64 2.35 15.03
CA VAL A 675 -9.96 2.49 13.60
C VAL A 675 -10.57 1.21 13.02
N LEU A 676 -10.40 0.09 13.74
CA LEU A 676 -11.09 -1.19 13.53
C LEU A 676 -11.48 -1.76 14.89
N ASP A 677 -12.74 -2.17 15.05
CA ASP A 677 -13.25 -2.86 16.23
C ASP A 677 -14.20 -3.98 15.77
N MET A 678 -13.75 -5.24 15.84
CA MET A 678 -14.51 -6.38 15.35
C MET A 678 -14.49 -7.56 16.33
N PRO A 679 -15.50 -8.42 16.32
CA PRO A 679 -15.48 -9.67 17.10
C PRO A 679 -14.37 -10.60 16.63
N LEU A 680 -13.57 -11.05 17.56
CA LEU A 680 -12.61 -12.12 17.36
C LEU A 680 -12.40 -12.86 18.69
N THR A 681 -12.93 -14.05 18.80
CA THR A 681 -12.73 -14.87 20.01
C THR A 681 -11.27 -15.26 20.14
N THR A 682 -10.65 -14.85 21.24
CA THR A 682 -9.29 -15.25 21.64
C THR A 682 -9.37 -16.04 22.93
N VAL A 683 -8.96 -17.31 22.90
CA VAL A 683 -9.02 -18.21 24.05
C VAL A 683 -7.80 -17.97 24.93
N ALA A 684 -8.02 -17.73 26.24
CA ALA A 684 -6.93 -17.55 27.19
C ALA A 684 -6.03 -18.80 27.25
N GLY A 685 -4.72 -18.59 27.20
CA GLY A 685 -3.72 -19.65 27.25
C GLY A 685 -3.47 -20.39 25.94
N GLN A 686 -4.26 -20.18 24.90
CA GLN A 686 -4.01 -20.74 23.57
C GLN A 686 -2.93 -19.94 22.84
N LEU A 687 -1.99 -20.64 22.22
CA LEU A 687 -1.00 -20.06 21.33
C LEU A 687 -1.58 -19.89 19.94
N TYR A 688 -1.52 -18.68 19.41
CA TYR A 688 -1.96 -18.34 18.06
C TYR A 688 -0.78 -17.86 17.21
N ASP A 689 -0.81 -18.17 15.92
CA ASP A 689 0.11 -17.67 14.90
C ASP A 689 -0.52 -16.46 14.23
N TYR A 690 0.05 -15.28 14.43
CA TYR A 690 -0.45 -14.03 13.88
C TYR A 690 0.47 -13.52 12.77
N LYS A 691 -0.13 -13.08 11.66
CA LYS A 691 0.58 -12.35 10.61
C LYS A 691 -0.14 -11.02 10.38
N VAL A 692 0.60 -9.92 10.50
CA VAL A 692 0.14 -8.57 10.20
C VAL A 692 0.93 -8.07 9.02
N ILE A 693 0.25 -7.76 7.92
CA ILE A 693 0.84 -7.17 6.73
C ILE A 693 0.49 -5.68 6.73
N TYR A 694 1.45 -4.82 6.47
CA TYR A 694 1.22 -3.39 6.33
C TYR A 694 1.98 -2.82 5.13
N ASP A 695 1.27 -2.06 4.28
CA ASP A 695 1.83 -1.32 3.16
C ASP A 695 1.80 0.19 3.48
N ARG A 696 2.97 0.79 3.68
CA ARG A 696 3.13 2.19 4.08
C ARG A 696 2.79 3.20 2.98
N ILE A 697 2.57 2.75 1.76
CA ILE A 697 2.23 3.61 0.61
C ILE A 697 0.71 3.63 0.39
N SER A 698 0.08 2.46 0.32
CA SER A 698 -1.38 2.36 0.17
C SER A 698 -2.13 2.51 1.49
N GLY A 699 -1.46 2.29 2.63
CA GLY A 699 -2.09 2.23 3.94
C GLY A 699 -2.77 0.91 4.25
N ASP A 700 -2.70 -0.07 3.34
CA ASP A 700 -3.36 -1.36 3.52
C ASP A 700 -2.74 -2.17 4.65
N MET A 701 -3.60 -2.66 5.52
CA MET A 701 -3.27 -3.58 6.60
C MET A 701 -4.11 -4.84 6.46
N ILE A 702 -3.46 -6.01 6.55
CA ILE A 702 -4.14 -7.31 6.50
C ILE A 702 -3.72 -8.12 7.72
N ILE A 703 -4.66 -8.81 8.35
CA ILE A 703 -4.41 -9.62 9.53
C ILE A 703 -4.83 -11.06 9.25
N TYR A 704 -3.91 -11.98 9.57
CA TYR A 704 -4.16 -13.43 9.59
C TYR A 704 -3.97 -13.97 11.00
N ARG A 705 -4.69 -15.05 11.29
CA ARG A 705 -4.47 -15.88 12.48
C ARG A 705 -4.53 -17.35 12.07
N ASP A 706 -3.47 -18.10 12.40
CA ASP A 706 -3.33 -19.53 12.04
C ASP A 706 -3.52 -19.76 10.53
N ASP A 707 -2.83 -18.92 9.73
CA ASP A 707 -2.87 -18.86 8.25
C ASP A 707 -4.24 -18.54 7.63
N THR A 708 -5.25 -18.27 8.45
CA THR A 708 -6.58 -17.86 8.01
C THR A 708 -6.69 -16.35 7.96
N TYR A 709 -7.13 -15.78 6.84
CA TYR A 709 -7.46 -14.36 6.71
C TYR A 709 -8.55 -13.97 7.73
N ILE A 710 -8.32 -12.91 8.49
CA ILE A 710 -9.27 -12.39 9.49
C ILE A 710 -9.93 -11.13 8.99
N THR A 711 -9.14 -10.14 8.59
CA THR A 711 -9.65 -8.83 8.19
C THR A 711 -8.60 -8.01 7.48
N SER A 712 -9.04 -6.94 6.83
CA SER A 712 -8.18 -5.87 6.32
C SER A 712 -8.73 -4.51 6.69
N TRP A 713 -7.86 -3.52 6.73
CA TRP A 713 -8.19 -2.11 6.93
C TRP A 713 -7.20 -1.25 6.13
N THR A 714 -7.67 -0.12 5.58
CA THR A 714 -6.82 0.80 4.81
C THR A 714 -6.82 2.17 5.47
N ASP A 715 -5.65 2.70 5.73
CA ASP A 715 -5.45 4.07 6.21
C ASP A 715 -5.32 5.02 5.01
N SER A 716 -6.21 5.99 4.87
CA SER A 716 -6.15 7.01 3.82
C SER A 716 -4.99 8.00 3.99
N SER A 717 -4.38 8.04 5.17
CA SER A 717 -3.24 8.90 5.50
C SER A 717 -2.17 8.11 6.26
N PRO A 718 -1.49 7.15 5.59
CA PRO A 718 -0.67 6.15 6.24
C PRO A 718 0.57 6.73 6.93
N LEU A 719 0.96 6.12 8.05
CA LEU A 719 2.27 6.36 8.67
C LEU A 719 3.34 5.77 7.75
N ALA A 720 4.18 6.63 7.20
CA ALA A 720 5.22 6.24 6.24
C ALA A 720 6.58 5.97 6.90
N THR A 721 6.77 6.39 8.14
CA THR A 721 8.00 6.27 8.92
C THR A 721 7.71 5.78 10.32
N GLY A 722 8.67 5.09 10.90
CA GLY A 722 8.64 4.57 12.27
C GLY A 722 9.80 3.60 12.44
N ASN A 723 10.53 3.69 13.53
CA ASN A 723 11.80 2.98 13.73
C ASN A 723 11.74 1.91 14.82
N TYR A 724 10.54 1.67 15.37
CA TYR A 724 10.39 0.73 16.48
C TYR A 724 9.22 -0.21 16.28
N ILE A 725 9.37 -1.41 16.82
CA ILE A 725 8.32 -2.39 17.04
C ILE A 725 8.21 -2.64 18.54
N SER A 726 7.02 -2.98 19.04
CA SER A 726 6.84 -3.22 20.47
C SER A 726 5.73 -4.23 20.75
N PHE A 727 5.94 -5.11 21.72
CA PHE A 727 4.87 -5.87 22.35
C PHE A 727 4.29 -5.11 23.55
N ARG A 728 2.98 -5.26 23.70
CA ARG A 728 2.20 -4.67 24.80
C ARG A 728 1.18 -5.66 25.32
N SER A 729 1.05 -5.75 26.63
CA SER A 729 -0.10 -6.36 27.30
C SER A 729 -0.77 -5.36 28.24
N GLY A 730 -2.00 -5.61 28.60
CA GLY A 730 -2.74 -4.88 29.60
C GLY A 730 -3.65 -5.81 30.39
N ASN A 731 -3.53 -5.78 31.72
CA ASN A 731 -4.27 -6.65 32.63
C ASN A 731 -4.15 -8.16 32.29
N ALA A 732 -3.02 -8.57 31.73
CA ALA A 732 -2.78 -9.91 31.22
C ALA A 732 -1.31 -10.28 31.27
N ASN A 733 -1.03 -11.57 31.45
CA ASN A 733 0.23 -12.16 31.08
C ASN A 733 0.28 -12.37 29.56
N MET A 734 1.46 -12.16 28.99
CA MET A 734 1.70 -12.42 27.58
C MET A 734 2.91 -13.32 27.39
N SER A 735 2.82 -14.30 26.51
CA SER A 735 3.98 -15.05 26.03
C SER A 735 4.11 -14.87 24.53
N VAL A 736 5.32 -14.59 24.05
CA VAL A 736 5.66 -14.53 22.62
C VAL A 736 6.72 -15.58 22.33
N ALA A 737 6.40 -16.54 21.47
CA ALA A 737 7.29 -17.66 21.17
C ALA A 737 8.28 -17.34 20.04
N GLU A 738 7.89 -16.49 19.12
CA GLU A 738 8.76 -16.01 18.03
C GLU A 738 8.24 -14.70 17.45
N LEU A 739 9.15 -13.92 16.87
CA LEU A 739 8.85 -12.78 16.00
C LEU A 739 9.75 -12.82 14.76
N LYS A 740 9.18 -12.66 13.59
CA LYS A 740 9.86 -12.56 12.30
C LYS A 740 9.28 -11.39 11.53
N VAL A 741 10.14 -10.58 10.90
CA VAL A 741 9.71 -9.49 10.04
C VAL A 741 10.29 -9.69 8.65
N TYR A 742 9.41 -9.69 7.66
CA TYR A 742 9.70 -9.85 6.24
C TYR A 742 9.49 -8.53 5.51
N ARG A 743 10.21 -8.35 4.40
CA ARG A 743 10.05 -7.23 3.47
C ARG A 743 9.40 -7.71 2.18
N SER A 744 8.74 -6.80 1.46
CA SER A 744 8.30 -7.08 0.09
C SER A 744 9.49 -7.30 -0.85
N ARG A 745 9.30 -8.12 -1.89
CA ARG A 745 10.34 -8.47 -2.86
C ARG A 745 9.85 -8.48 -4.31
N TYR A 746 10.81 -8.36 -5.20
CA TYR A 746 10.71 -8.70 -6.62
C TYR A 746 11.09 -10.18 -6.87
N PRO A 747 11.01 -10.69 -8.12
CA PRO A 747 11.44 -12.05 -8.46
C PRO A 747 12.90 -12.35 -8.15
N SER A 748 13.73 -11.32 -7.99
CA SER A 748 15.12 -11.43 -7.53
C SER A 748 15.46 -10.31 -6.56
N VAL A 749 16.36 -10.58 -5.62
CA VAL A 749 16.89 -9.59 -4.67
C VAL A 749 18.39 -9.75 -4.54
N THR A 750 19.10 -8.66 -4.29
CA THR A 750 20.50 -8.70 -3.88
C THR A 750 20.57 -8.92 -2.37
N VAL A 751 21.29 -9.96 -1.94
CA VAL A 751 21.62 -10.22 -0.53
C VAL A 751 23.03 -9.71 -0.28
N THR A 752 23.16 -8.83 0.71
CA THR A 752 24.44 -8.22 1.08
C THR A 752 25.17 -9.03 2.14
N VAL A 753 26.52 -9.09 2.04
CA VAL A 753 27.35 -9.97 2.87
C VAL A 753 28.59 -9.22 3.37
N GLY A 754 29.00 -9.46 4.61
CA GLY A 754 30.34 -9.15 5.11
C GLY A 754 30.47 -7.94 6.03
N ASN A 755 29.46 -7.04 6.09
CA ASN A 755 29.50 -5.91 7.01
C ASN A 755 28.63 -6.19 8.25
N PRO A 756 29.17 -6.11 9.47
CA PRO A 756 28.45 -6.47 10.70
C PRO A 756 27.26 -5.56 11.04
N THR A 757 27.16 -4.39 10.44
CA THR A 757 26.08 -3.43 10.70
C THR A 757 25.10 -3.25 9.55
N THR A 758 25.57 -3.37 8.29
CA THR A 758 24.79 -3.00 7.11
C THR A 758 24.49 -4.16 6.17
N SER A 759 25.09 -5.34 6.37
CA SER A 759 24.82 -6.51 5.54
C SER A 759 23.64 -7.31 6.04
N ASP A 760 22.94 -7.98 5.11
CA ASP A 760 21.86 -8.94 5.41
C ASP A 760 22.43 -10.19 6.11
N ILE A 761 23.62 -10.64 5.70
CA ILE A 761 24.39 -11.71 6.33
C ILE A 761 25.66 -11.09 6.92
N ARG A 762 25.72 -11.02 8.24
CA ARG A 762 26.77 -10.34 9.03
C ARG A 762 27.88 -11.27 9.49
N TYR A 763 27.67 -12.60 9.45
CA TYR A 763 28.56 -13.59 10.00
C TYR A 763 28.99 -14.59 8.94
N GLN A 764 30.21 -15.09 9.09
CA GLN A 764 30.72 -16.23 8.32
C GLN A 764 30.28 -17.54 9.00
N ASN A 765 30.33 -18.64 8.29
CA ASN A 765 30.08 -19.94 8.90
C ASN A 765 30.91 -20.12 10.18
N PRO A 766 30.31 -20.55 11.29
CA PRO A 766 31.08 -20.79 12.52
C PRO A 766 32.03 -22.01 12.39
N ASN A 767 31.73 -22.86 11.45
CA ASN A 767 32.54 -24.00 11.03
C ASN A 767 32.11 -24.43 9.62
N PRO A 768 32.91 -25.28 8.95
CA PRO A 768 32.65 -25.65 7.55
C PRO A 768 31.33 -26.39 7.27
N SER A 769 30.71 -26.95 8.28
CA SER A 769 29.47 -27.73 8.14
C SER A 769 28.19 -26.98 8.52
N THR A 770 28.32 -25.79 9.10
CA THR A 770 27.17 -25.01 9.60
C THR A 770 27.02 -23.73 8.82
N PRO A 771 26.06 -23.65 7.87
CA PRO A 771 25.79 -22.42 7.13
C PRO A 771 25.43 -21.26 8.05
N SER A 772 25.89 -20.06 7.71
CA SER A 772 25.58 -18.85 8.45
C SER A 772 24.53 -17.97 7.79
N GLY A 773 24.15 -18.23 6.55
CA GLY A 773 23.11 -17.48 5.86
C GLY A 773 21.88 -18.34 5.59
N LYS A 774 20.68 -17.70 5.61
CA LYS A 774 19.42 -18.30 5.17
C LYS A 774 18.54 -17.25 4.52
N VAL A 775 18.05 -17.53 3.32
CA VAL A 775 17.07 -16.70 2.61
C VAL A 775 15.72 -17.41 2.65
N LYS A 776 14.69 -16.70 3.05
CA LYS A 776 13.31 -17.21 3.16
C LYS A 776 12.38 -16.47 2.21
N SER A 777 11.32 -17.13 1.79
CA SER A 777 10.26 -16.58 0.94
C SER A 777 8.89 -17.00 1.40
N LEU A 778 7.92 -16.11 1.19
CA LEU A 778 6.50 -16.28 1.47
C LEU A 778 5.72 -15.47 0.45
N VAL A 779 4.57 -15.97 0.00
CA VAL A 779 3.67 -15.27 -0.95
C VAL A 779 2.22 -15.46 -0.54
N ASP A 780 1.37 -14.50 -0.91
CA ASP A 780 -0.09 -14.61 -0.85
C ASP A 780 -0.71 -14.48 -2.25
N ASP A 781 -1.93 -14.98 -2.42
CA ASP A 781 -2.73 -14.86 -3.64
C ASP A 781 -3.85 -13.82 -3.50
N ASN A 782 -4.60 -13.57 -4.58
CA ASN A 782 -5.73 -12.64 -4.57
C ASN A 782 -6.95 -13.15 -3.78
N ALA A 783 -6.98 -14.43 -3.41
CA ALA A 783 -7.97 -14.99 -2.51
C ALA A 783 -7.57 -14.88 -1.02
N ASN A 784 -6.41 -14.28 -0.74
CA ASN A 784 -5.78 -14.18 0.57
C ASN A 784 -5.38 -15.54 1.19
N ASN A 785 -5.09 -16.56 0.37
CA ASN A 785 -4.40 -17.74 0.86
C ASN A 785 -2.90 -17.44 0.94
N ILE A 786 -2.23 -17.95 1.97
CA ILE A 786 -0.81 -17.67 2.23
C ILE A 786 0.02 -18.95 2.12
N SER A 787 1.16 -18.88 1.44
CA SER A 787 2.03 -20.04 1.22
C SER A 787 2.72 -20.51 2.50
N VAL A 788 3.19 -21.75 2.50
CA VAL A 788 4.23 -22.16 3.44
C VAL A 788 5.53 -21.41 3.17
N ILE A 789 6.37 -21.27 4.20
CA ILE A 789 7.67 -20.58 4.07
C ILE A 789 8.65 -21.50 3.34
N ALA A 790 9.18 -21.04 2.21
CA ALA A 790 10.33 -21.66 1.54
C ALA A 790 11.64 -21.07 2.06
N GLU A 791 12.68 -21.85 2.18
CA GLU A 791 13.99 -21.39 2.65
C GLU A 791 15.15 -22.07 1.94
N GLN A 792 16.27 -21.34 1.80
CA GLN A 792 17.54 -21.84 1.26
C GLN A 792 18.69 -21.42 2.19
N LEU A 793 19.49 -22.37 2.61
CA LEU A 793 20.73 -22.15 3.37
C LEU A 793 21.84 -21.65 2.45
N VAL A 794 22.74 -20.81 2.99
CA VAL A 794 23.87 -20.23 2.28
C VAL A 794 25.13 -20.38 3.12
N ASN A 795 26.17 -20.96 2.54
CA ASN A 795 27.51 -21.02 3.14
C ASN A 795 28.27 -19.73 2.84
N VAL A 796 28.87 -19.14 3.87
CA VAL A 796 29.50 -17.83 3.79
C VAL A 796 30.89 -17.85 4.40
N ASP A 797 31.87 -17.43 3.59
CA ASP A 797 33.23 -17.18 4.03
C ASP A 797 33.89 -16.13 3.13
N TRP A 798 34.32 -15.03 3.68
CA TRP A 798 35.02 -13.95 2.97
C TRP A 798 36.47 -13.75 3.44
N THR A 799 37.00 -14.63 4.30
CA THR A 799 38.36 -14.57 4.81
C THR A 799 39.25 -15.64 4.20
N SER A 800 40.49 -15.30 3.93
CA SER A 800 41.49 -16.27 3.48
C SER A 800 41.96 -17.12 4.65
N PRO A 801 42.56 -18.30 4.40
CA PRO A 801 43.19 -19.10 5.42
C PRO A 801 44.17 -18.33 6.29
N LEU A 802 44.39 -18.81 7.51
CA LEU A 802 45.34 -18.18 8.44
C LEU A 802 46.77 -18.24 7.89
N SER A 803 47.63 -17.33 8.34
CA SER A 803 49.03 -17.27 7.94
C SER A 803 49.77 -18.53 8.39
N PHE A 804 50.79 -18.94 7.65
CA PHE A 804 51.63 -20.11 7.90
C PHE A 804 53.07 -19.78 7.59
N THR A 805 54.01 -20.62 7.97
CA THR A 805 55.43 -20.43 7.68
C THR A 805 55.86 -21.35 6.52
N THR A 806 56.77 -20.82 5.71
CA THR A 806 57.34 -21.51 4.52
C THR A 806 58.82 -21.53 4.68
N ASN A 807 59.45 -22.66 4.30
CA ASN A 807 60.89 -22.84 4.30
C ASN A 807 61.33 -23.44 2.96
N ASP A 808 62.47 -23.07 2.48
CA ASP A 808 63.15 -23.80 1.42
C ASP A 808 63.74 -25.12 1.95
N GLY A 809 63.76 -26.14 1.13
CA GLY A 809 64.20 -27.48 1.52
C GLY A 809 63.08 -28.44 1.96
N THR A 810 63.43 -29.65 2.35
CA THR A 810 62.47 -30.72 2.70
C THR A 810 62.11 -30.77 4.20
N ALA A 811 62.86 -30.10 5.07
CA ALA A 811 62.64 -30.07 6.52
C ALA A 811 63.14 -28.75 7.15
N ALA A 812 64.45 -28.59 7.30
CA ALA A 812 65.03 -27.32 7.75
C ALA A 812 65.12 -26.33 6.55
N ASP A 813 65.05 -25.08 6.86
CA ASP A 813 65.26 -24.03 5.87
C ASP A 813 66.65 -24.05 5.32
N ILE A 814 66.82 -23.88 4.02
CA ILE A 814 68.09 -23.92 3.30
C ILE A 814 68.27 -22.68 2.43
N ASP A 815 69.27 -21.88 2.69
CA ASP A 815 69.58 -20.67 1.92
C ASP A 815 70.33 -20.99 0.62
N THR A 816 70.91 -22.25 0.44
CA THR A 816 71.68 -22.63 -0.68
C THR A 816 71.48 -24.09 -1.10
N THR A 817 71.52 -24.36 -2.39
CA THR A 817 71.51 -25.71 -2.94
C THR A 817 72.54 -25.82 -4.07
N ASN A 818 73.14 -27.01 -4.25
CA ASN A 818 74.07 -27.30 -5.34
C ASN A 818 73.43 -28.08 -6.47
N THR A 819 72.13 -28.31 -6.42
CA THR A 819 71.40 -28.99 -7.52
C THR A 819 70.52 -27.98 -8.27
N ASN A 820 70.59 -28.04 -9.61
CA ASN A 820 69.81 -27.22 -10.50
C ASN A 820 68.71 -28.00 -11.19
N THR A 821 68.57 -29.31 -10.87
CA THR A 821 67.57 -30.20 -11.48
C THR A 821 66.33 -30.43 -10.61
N GLN A 822 66.38 -29.98 -9.37
CA GLN A 822 65.28 -30.06 -8.42
C GLN A 822 65.43 -28.97 -7.34
N LEU A 823 64.28 -28.45 -6.87
CA LEU A 823 64.15 -27.54 -5.76
C LEU A 823 63.10 -28.07 -4.83
N SER A 824 63.24 -27.81 -3.53
CA SER A 824 62.27 -28.28 -2.52
C SER A 824 61.82 -27.17 -1.61
N ALA A 825 60.62 -27.31 -1.11
CA ALA A 825 60.08 -26.43 -0.10
C ALA A 825 59.16 -27.20 0.87
N ASN A 826 59.03 -26.71 2.06
CA ASN A 826 58.06 -27.22 3.01
C ASN A 826 57.37 -26.05 3.77
N TRP A 827 56.28 -26.32 4.41
CA TRP A 827 55.51 -25.32 5.12
C TRP A 827 54.69 -25.92 6.25
N THR A 828 54.32 -25.10 7.24
CA THR A 828 53.42 -25.53 8.28
C THR A 828 51.99 -25.63 7.74
N SER A 829 51.24 -26.63 8.20
CA SER A 829 49.79 -26.64 7.91
C SER A 829 49.11 -25.42 8.47
N THR A 830 48.19 -24.85 7.73
CA THR A 830 47.32 -23.79 8.19
C THR A 830 45.87 -24.26 8.24
N THR A 831 45.01 -23.44 8.85
CA THR A 831 43.60 -23.70 9.00
C THR A 831 42.76 -22.52 8.49
N ASP A 832 41.54 -22.81 8.11
CA ASP A 832 40.50 -21.85 7.90
C ASP A 832 39.30 -22.24 8.75
N PRO A 833 38.86 -21.36 9.69
CA PRO A 833 37.82 -21.75 10.63
C PRO A 833 36.44 -21.86 9.98
N HIS A 834 36.24 -21.25 8.82
CA HIS A 834 34.93 -21.09 8.18
C HIS A 834 34.66 -22.12 7.10
N SER A 835 35.63 -22.35 6.18
CA SER A 835 35.46 -23.25 5.06
C SER A 835 36.52 -24.35 4.93
N ASN A 836 37.42 -24.49 5.91
CA ASN A 836 38.62 -25.35 5.90
C ASN A 836 39.61 -25.02 4.77
N VAL A 837 40.86 -25.40 4.96
CA VAL A 837 41.82 -25.45 3.85
C VAL A 837 41.57 -26.72 3.04
N VAL A 838 41.43 -26.57 1.72
CA VAL A 838 41.12 -27.65 0.77
C VAL A 838 42.28 -28.03 -0.13
N ALA A 839 43.23 -27.11 -0.33
CA ALA A 839 44.40 -27.39 -1.14
C ALA A 839 45.56 -26.43 -0.81
N TYR A 840 46.79 -26.92 -0.98
CA TYR A 840 48.00 -26.12 -1.15
C TYR A 840 48.41 -26.12 -2.63
N TRP A 841 48.87 -24.93 -3.07
CA TRP A 841 49.45 -24.76 -4.39
C TRP A 841 50.84 -24.21 -4.22
N TYR A 842 51.76 -24.58 -5.13
CA TYR A 842 53.07 -24.00 -5.18
C TYR A 842 53.45 -23.50 -6.58
N ALA A 843 54.30 -22.55 -6.64
CA ALA A 843 54.95 -22.06 -7.84
C ALA A 843 56.42 -21.78 -7.54
N ILE A 844 57.30 -21.75 -8.55
CA ILE A 844 58.70 -21.37 -8.39
C ILE A 844 58.95 -20.18 -9.32
N GLY A 845 59.60 -19.18 -8.78
CA GLY A 845 59.98 -17.98 -9.50
C GLY A 845 61.40 -17.52 -9.21
N THR A 846 61.89 -16.53 -9.97
CA THR A 846 63.17 -15.88 -9.78
C THR A 846 63.06 -14.69 -8.82
N THR A 847 61.87 -14.34 -8.44
CA THR A 847 61.56 -13.35 -7.38
C THR A 847 60.40 -13.92 -6.52
N ALA A 848 60.42 -13.47 -5.25
CA ALA A 848 59.38 -13.89 -4.28
C ALA A 848 57.98 -13.51 -4.79
N GLY A 849 57.09 -14.48 -4.89
CA GLY A 849 55.74 -14.31 -5.39
C GLY A 849 55.49 -14.68 -6.85
N ASP A 850 56.57 -14.78 -7.65
CA ASP A 850 56.49 -15.12 -9.08
C ASP A 850 56.28 -16.63 -9.34
N SER A 851 55.89 -16.95 -10.57
CA SER A 851 55.68 -18.31 -11.06
C SER A 851 56.31 -18.53 -12.45
N ASN A 852 57.37 -17.81 -12.77
CA ASN A 852 58.02 -17.76 -14.09
C ASN A 852 58.97 -18.97 -14.35
N VAL A 853 59.25 -19.81 -13.35
CA VAL A 853 60.03 -21.05 -13.47
C VAL A 853 59.08 -22.25 -13.45
N VAL A 854 58.23 -22.33 -12.49
CA VAL A 854 57.17 -23.33 -12.41
C VAL A 854 55.83 -22.63 -12.14
N SER A 855 54.89 -22.82 -13.05
CA SER A 855 53.53 -22.29 -12.89
C SER A 855 52.82 -22.90 -11.67
N TRP A 856 51.80 -22.22 -11.17
CA TRP A 856 50.99 -22.71 -10.06
C TRP A 856 50.52 -24.14 -10.24
N THR A 857 50.94 -25.00 -9.34
CA THR A 857 50.73 -26.46 -9.35
C THR A 857 50.01 -26.87 -8.06
N ASN A 858 48.91 -27.58 -8.16
CA ASN A 858 48.17 -28.10 -7.02
C ASN A 858 48.97 -29.20 -6.31
N ASN A 859 49.21 -29.09 -5.04
CA ASN A 859 49.92 -30.04 -4.17
C ASN A 859 48.97 -30.87 -3.29
N GLY A 860 47.64 -30.70 -3.46
CA GLY A 860 46.65 -31.28 -2.56
C GLY A 860 46.83 -30.77 -1.15
N MET A 861 46.73 -31.64 -0.14
CA MET A 861 46.93 -31.30 1.27
C MET A 861 48.36 -31.55 1.75
N ASN A 862 49.32 -31.87 0.87
CA ASN A 862 50.70 -32.07 1.26
C ASN A 862 51.35 -30.74 1.63
N THR A 863 52.15 -30.75 2.71
CA THR A 863 52.83 -29.56 3.26
C THR A 863 54.31 -29.51 2.89
N ALA A 864 54.75 -30.27 1.92
CA ALA A 864 56.11 -30.24 1.38
C ALA A 864 56.09 -30.68 -0.10
N ILE A 865 57.07 -30.23 -0.82
CA ILE A 865 57.26 -30.59 -2.23
C ILE A 865 58.74 -30.66 -2.63
N THR A 866 59.10 -31.60 -3.43
CA THR A 866 60.35 -31.59 -4.22
C THR A 866 59.94 -31.56 -5.69
N HIS A 867 60.12 -30.43 -6.35
CA HIS A 867 59.87 -30.33 -7.77
C HIS A 867 61.12 -30.77 -8.55
N THR A 868 60.99 -31.81 -9.33
CA THR A 868 62.10 -32.45 -10.13
C THR A 868 61.94 -32.11 -11.62
N GLY A 869 63.01 -32.35 -12.37
CA GLY A 869 63.03 -32.13 -13.82
C GLY A 869 63.31 -30.68 -14.20
N LEU A 870 63.77 -29.86 -13.28
CA LEU A 870 64.19 -28.48 -13.56
C LEU A 870 65.52 -28.49 -14.37
N SER A 871 65.80 -27.32 -14.95
CA SER A 871 67.09 -26.99 -15.56
C SER A 871 67.28 -25.52 -15.39
N VAL A 872 67.48 -25.13 -14.13
CA VAL A 872 67.58 -23.72 -13.77
C VAL A 872 69.06 -23.23 -13.79
N PRO A 873 69.30 -21.95 -14.17
CA PRO A 873 70.62 -21.33 -14.07
C PRO A 873 71.22 -21.40 -12.67
N PHE A 874 72.52 -21.62 -12.62
CA PHE A 874 73.28 -21.45 -11.38
C PHE A 874 73.60 -19.97 -11.09
N ASN A 875 73.89 -19.67 -9.82
CA ASN A 875 74.25 -18.37 -9.30
C ASN A 875 72.97 -17.41 -9.34
N GLN A 876 71.82 -17.93 -8.98
CA GLN A 876 70.59 -17.22 -8.96
C GLN A 876 69.73 -17.72 -7.80
N ASP A 877 68.95 -16.82 -7.16
CA ASP A 877 67.93 -17.19 -6.19
C ASP A 877 66.65 -17.70 -6.88
N TYR A 878 66.07 -18.70 -6.26
CA TYR A 878 64.75 -19.22 -6.62
C TYR A 878 63.87 -19.28 -5.38
N TYR A 879 62.66 -18.83 -5.54
CA TYR A 879 61.67 -18.70 -4.45
C TYR A 879 60.51 -19.65 -4.75
N PHE A 880 60.13 -20.42 -3.76
CA PHE A 880 58.84 -21.04 -3.78
C PHE A 880 57.79 -20.03 -3.32
N SER A 881 56.67 -19.97 -4.01
CA SER A 881 55.46 -19.27 -3.54
C SER A 881 54.43 -20.34 -3.22
N ILE A 882 53.94 -20.32 -1.97
CA ILE A 882 52.94 -21.28 -1.49
C ILE A 882 51.63 -20.58 -1.35
N ARG A 883 50.56 -21.17 -1.88
CA ARG A 883 49.19 -20.72 -1.59
C ARG A 883 48.47 -21.78 -0.78
N ALA A 884 47.76 -21.38 0.26
CA ALA A 884 46.71 -22.20 0.84
C ALA A 884 45.34 -21.69 0.32
N GLU A 885 44.52 -22.60 -0.15
CA GLU A 885 43.21 -22.38 -0.66
C GLU A 885 42.18 -22.93 0.32
N ASN A 886 41.14 -22.09 0.66
CA ASN A 886 40.04 -22.57 1.49
C ASN A 886 38.87 -23.09 0.65
N GLY A 887 37.83 -23.63 1.31
CA GLY A 887 36.64 -24.15 0.63
C GLY A 887 35.85 -23.10 -0.15
N ALA A 888 36.03 -21.82 0.14
CA ALA A 888 35.44 -20.68 -0.56
C ALA A 888 36.29 -20.23 -1.78
N GLY A 889 37.45 -20.88 -2.05
CA GLY A 889 38.36 -20.52 -3.11
C GLY A 889 39.23 -19.30 -2.83
N LEU A 890 39.25 -18.82 -1.58
CA LEU A 890 40.09 -17.72 -1.16
C LEU A 890 41.49 -18.22 -0.85
N LEU A 891 42.48 -17.37 -1.17
CA LEU A 891 43.87 -17.75 -1.16
C LEU A 891 44.66 -16.84 -0.18
N ILE A 892 45.56 -17.43 0.56
CA ILE A 892 46.69 -16.72 1.17
C ILE A 892 47.95 -17.20 0.49
N GLN A 893 48.84 -16.29 0.13
CA GLN A 893 50.10 -16.57 -0.56
C GLN A 893 51.26 -16.16 0.32
N ILE A 894 52.20 -17.06 0.59
CA ILE A 894 53.40 -16.79 1.34
C ILE A 894 54.60 -17.35 0.53
N PRO A 895 55.55 -16.51 0.13
CA PRO A 895 56.78 -16.99 -0.52
C PRO A 895 57.76 -17.47 0.56
N THR A 896 58.67 -18.38 0.15
CA THR A 896 59.92 -18.64 0.89
C THR A 896 60.86 -17.44 0.77
N ASP A 897 61.88 -17.38 1.57
CA ASP A 897 62.86 -16.32 1.51
C ASP A 897 63.98 -16.59 0.47
N GLY A 898 63.96 -17.78 -0.19
CA GLY A 898 64.68 -18.11 -1.40
C GLY A 898 65.88 -18.95 -1.15
N GLN A 899 66.18 -19.84 -2.09
CA GLN A 899 67.38 -20.72 -2.12
C GLN A 899 68.25 -20.34 -3.29
N TRP A 900 69.53 -20.03 -3.00
CA TRP A 900 70.52 -19.72 -3.97
C TRP A 900 71.06 -21.03 -4.61
N VAL A 901 70.98 -21.18 -5.91
CA VAL A 901 71.47 -22.35 -6.62
C VAL A 901 72.96 -22.11 -7.01
N VAL A 902 73.88 -22.78 -6.36
CA VAL A 902 75.29 -22.60 -6.58
C VAL A 902 75.89 -23.74 -7.42
N MET A 903 76.92 -23.48 -8.26
CA MET A 903 77.67 -24.50 -8.93
C MET A 903 78.61 -25.17 -7.93
N ALA A 904 78.59 -26.50 -7.81
CA ALA A 904 79.52 -27.17 -6.96
C ALA A 904 80.95 -27.04 -7.52
N THR A 905 81.68 -26.04 -7.09
CA THR A 905 83.11 -25.90 -7.34
C THR A 905 83.88 -26.49 -6.17
N GLY A 906 84.85 -27.37 -6.44
CA GLY A 906 85.63 -28.11 -5.43
C GLY A 906 86.27 -27.21 -4.43
N ILE A 907 86.29 -27.71 -3.22
CA ILE A 907 86.76 -27.30 -1.93
C ILE A 907 87.81 -26.21 -1.92
N ASN A 908 87.54 -25.06 -1.40
CA ASN A 908 88.45 -24.24 -0.61
C ASN A 908 87.78 -23.95 0.74
N GLU A 909 88.40 -24.44 1.81
CA GLU A 909 87.96 -24.18 3.17
C GLU A 909 87.92 -22.68 3.43
N LEU A 910 86.71 -22.11 3.50
CA LEU A 910 86.46 -20.76 3.95
C LEU A 910 86.56 -20.75 5.52
N VAL A 911 87.66 -20.24 6.01
CA VAL A 911 87.76 -19.90 7.45
C VAL A 911 86.82 -18.72 7.73
N THR A 912 85.70 -19.02 8.31
CA THR A 912 84.63 -18.01 8.62
C THR A 912 85.06 -17.16 9.84
N VAL A 913 84.54 -15.93 9.87
CA VAL A 913 84.59 -15.08 11.07
C VAL A 913 83.62 -15.66 12.08
N SER A 914 84.13 -16.12 13.26
CA SER A 914 83.23 -16.70 14.29
C SER A 914 82.56 -15.60 15.09
N PHE A 915 81.25 -15.46 14.97
CA PHE A 915 80.41 -14.50 15.68
C PHE A 915 79.01 -15.05 15.94
N SER A 916 78.22 -14.35 16.75
CA SER A 916 76.78 -14.59 16.92
C SER A 916 75.99 -13.31 16.94
N VAL A 917 74.76 -13.36 16.32
CA VAL A 917 73.88 -12.21 16.24
C VAL A 917 72.49 -12.65 16.75
N TYR A 918 71.97 -11.95 17.76
CA TYR A 918 70.68 -12.25 18.35
C TYR A 918 70.02 -11.03 19.02
N PRO A 919 68.72 -10.99 19.23
CA PRO A 919 67.77 -11.97 18.70
C PRO A 919 67.58 -11.84 17.18
N ASN A 920 67.34 -12.95 16.52
CA ASN A 920 66.91 -12.98 15.14
C ASN A 920 65.72 -13.97 15.04
N PRO A 921 64.47 -13.50 14.83
CA PRO A 921 64.04 -12.14 14.49
C PRO A 921 64.27 -11.12 15.62
N PHE A 922 64.52 -9.86 15.22
CA PHE A 922 64.78 -8.74 16.14
C PHE A 922 63.60 -7.70 16.08
N LYS A 923 63.51 -6.92 17.19
CA LYS A 923 62.59 -5.80 17.26
C LYS A 923 63.34 -4.46 17.33
N GLU A 924 63.75 -4.05 18.50
CA GLU A 924 64.37 -2.73 18.71
C GLU A 924 65.87 -2.81 19.00
N GLN A 925 66.39 -3.99 19.30
CA GLN A 925 67.80 -4.15 19.62
C GLN A 925 68.37 -5.38 18.90
N LEU A 926 69.62 -5.29 18.48
CA LEU A 926 70.41 -6.36 17.91
C LEU A 926 71.74 -6.46 18.63
N ARG A 927 72.04 -7.59 19.26
CA ARG A 927 73.31 -7.86 19.92
C ARG A 927 74.15 -8.69 18.97
N ILE A 928 75.38 -8.19 18.74
CA ILE A 928 76.42 -8.83 17.93
C ILE A 928 77.61 -9.17 18.85
N GLU A 929 78.05 -10.41 18.87
CA GLU A 929 79.12 -10.91 19.73
C GLU A 929 80.14 -11.57 18.83
N LEU A 930 81.38 -10.95 18.82
CA LEU A 930 82.53 -11.47 18.12
C LEU A 930 83.22 -12.51 19.00
N LYS A 931 83.44 -13.75 18.53
CA LYS A 931 84.03 -14.83 19.28
C LYS A 931 85.51 -14.97 19.16
N GLN A 932 86.13 -14.49 18.06
CA GLN A 932 87.57 -14.65 17.72
C GLN A 932 88.22 -13.38 17.19
N ALA A 933 87.50 -12.28 17.08
CA ALA A 933 88.04 -10.98 16.66
C ALA A 933 87.75 -9.93 17.72
N GLN A 934 88.69 -9.02 18.00
CA GLN A 934 88.52 -7.94 18.97
C GLN A 934 87.80 -6.72 18.38
N ALA A 935 87.74 -6.60 17.01
CA ALA A 935 87.05 -5.56 16.33
C ALA A 935 86.59 -6.05 14.94
N ALA A 936 85.44 -5.58 14.49
CA ALA A 936 84.86 -5.84 13.14
C ALA A 936 84.15 -4.61 12.64
N GLU A 937 84.09 -4.44 11.34
CA GLU A 937 83.18 -3.54 10.69
C GLU A 937 81.92 -4.32 10.35
N ILE A 938 80.76 -3.75 10.67
CA ILE A 938 79.46 -4.31 10.31
C ILE A 938 78.73 -3.35 9.38
N THR A 939 78.10 -3.89 8.34
CA THR A 939 77.34 -3.11 7.37
C THR A 939 76.01 -3.80 7.17
N MET A 940 74.91 -3.09 7.34
CA MET A 940 73.57 -3.61 7.17
C MET A 940 72.91 -3.09 5.88
N TYR A 941 72.29 -3.98 5.15
CA TYR A 941 71.58 -3.69 3.95
C TYR A 941 70.11 -4.18 4.07
N ASP A 942 69.19 -3.47 3.39
CA ASP A 942 67.85 -4.02 3.18
C ASP A 942 67.84 -5.11 2.06
N ASN A 943 66.75 -5.73 1.85
CA ASN A 943 66.57 -6.83 0.88
C ASN A 943 66.78 -6.40 -0.59
N ASN A 944 66.83 -5.10 -0.88
CA ASN A 944 67.09 -4.52 -2.20
C ASN A 944 68.57 -4.05 -2.34
N GLY A 945 69.44 -4.39 -1.38
CA GLY A 945 70.87 -3.97 -1.37
C GLY A 945 71.11 -2.50 -0.98
N LYS A 946 70.14 -1.80 -0.46
CA LYS A 946 70.29 -0.44 0.01
C LYS A 946 70.98 -0.42 1.38
N LEU A 947 72.06 0.31 1.51
CA LEU A 947 72.81 0.47 2.72
C LEU A 947 71.93 1.16 3.81
N ILE A 948 71.80 0.52 4.99
CA ILE A 948 71.13 1.04 6.18
C ILE A 948 72.14 1.78 7.06
N PHE A 949 73.20 1.07 7.46
CA PHE A 949 74.30 1.70 8.21
C PHE A 949 75.61 0.90 8.05
N THR A 950 76.76 1.53 8.34
CA THR A 950 78.04 0.91 8.57
C THR A 950 78.57 1.37 9.93
N LYS A 951 79.09 0.43 10.72
CA LYS A 951 79.58 0.73 12.07
C LYS A 951 80.73 -0.20 12.47
N ASN A 952 81.77 0.35 13.07
CA ASN A 952 82.81 -0.46 13.69
C ASN A 952 82.40 -0.89 15.10
N ILE A 953 82.58 -2.17 15.43
CA ILE A 953 82.26 -2.76 16.71
C ILE A 953 83.44 -3.43 17.31
N ASN A 954 83.46 -3.49 18.65
CA ASN A 954 84.50 -4.18 19.45
C ASN A 954 83.84 -5.21 20.35
N ASN A 955 84.39 -6.46 20.37
CA ASN A 955 83.88 -7.61 21.18
C ASN A 955 82.36 -7.79 21.09
N THR A 956 81.61 -7.40 22.07
CA THR A 956 80.13 -7.49 22.09
C THR A 956 79.56 -6.12 22.06
N THR A 957 78.66 -5.92 21.08
CA THR A 957 77.98 -4.63 20.84
C THR A 957 76.48 -4.85 20.74
N ILE A 958 75.71 -3.98 21.43
CA ILE A 958 74.28 -3.88 21.27
C ILE A 958 73.97 -2.67 20.41
N ILE A 959 73.21 -2.88 19.36
CA ILE A 959 72.80 -1.81 18.45
C ILE A 959 71.30 -1.55 18.68
N ASP A 960 70.98 -0.29 18.98
CA ASP A 960 69.59 0.15 19.02
C ASP A 960 69.09 0.34 17.59
N MET A 961 68.24 -0.57 17.18
CA MET A 961 67.70 -0.61 15.81
C MET A 961 66.49 0.32 15.64
N SER A 962 65.96 0.88 16.73
CA SER A 962 64.85 1.85 16.67
C SER A 962 65.24 3.15 15.95
N THR A 963 66.55 3.51 16.03
CA THR A 963 67.14 4.71 15.40
C THR A 963 67.12 4.68 13.88
N TYR A 964 66.95 3.50 13.26
CA TYR A 964 67.02 3.35 11.78
C TYR A 964 65.65 3.24 11.13
N GLN A 965 64.56 3.32 11.89
CA GLN A 965 63.16 3.29 11.39
C GLN A 965 62.88 2.15 10.38
N LEU A 966 63.41 0.95 10.66
CA LEU A 966 63.30 -0.21 9.82
C LEU A 966 61.90 -0.75 9.78
N LYS A 967 61.39 -1.08 8.56
CA LYS A 967 60.12 -1.78 8.38
C LYS A 967 60.32 -3.27 8.72
N ALA A 968 59.24 -3.96 9.10
CA ALA A 968 59.24 -5.41 9.21
C ALA A 968 59.66 -6.06 7.86
N GLY A 969 60.61 -6.96 7.90
CA GLY A 969 61.19 -7.58 6.71
C GLY A 969 62.59 -8.15 6.92
N ASN A 970 63.20 -8.68 5.86
CA ASN A 970 64.53 -9.25 5.85
C ASN A 970 65.57 -8.17 5.60
N TYR A 971 66.73 -8.32 6.28
CA TYR A 971 67.91 -7.46 6.17
C TYR A 971 69.15 -8.38 6.14
N HIS A 972 70.26 -7.87 5.54
CA HIS A 972 71.54 -8.55 5.45
C HIS A 972 72.57 -7.78 6.25
N LEU A 973 73.17 -8.45 7.22
CA LEU A 973 74.25 -7.88 8.01
C LEU A 973 75.58 -8.50 7.56
N VAL A 974 76.40 -7.70 6.94
CA VAL A 974 77.77 -8.06 6.53
C VAL A 974 78.69 -7.74 7.66
N ILE A 975 79.55 -8.69 8.08
CA ILE A 975 80.50 -8.54 9.15
C ILE A 975 81.88 -8.79 8.59
N THR A 976 82.75 -7.80 8.67
CA THR A 976 84.12 -7.88 8.16
C THR A 976 85.14 -7.69 9.32
N ALA A 977 85.99 -8.68 9.54
CA ALA A 977 87.06 -8.67 10.54
C ALA A 977 88.28 -9.33 9.98
N ASN A 978 89.49 -8.82 10.23
CA ASN A 978 90.78 -9.38 9.82
C ASN A 978 90.81 -9.75 8.33
N ASN A 979 90.29 -8.90 7.42
CA ASN A 979 90.17 -9.07 5.97
C ASN A 979 89.31 -10.27 5.58
N LYS A 980 88.38 -10.75 6.42
CA LYS A 980 87.46 -11.80 6.19
C LYS A 980 86.04 -11.22 6.36
N THR A 981 85.12 -11.59 5.51
CA THR A 981 83.76 -11.16 5.52
C THR A 981 82.78 -12.32 5.63
N ASP A 982 81.72 -12.13 6.45
CA ASP A 982 80.61 -13.08 6.54
C ASP A 982 79.31 -12.31 6.52
N VAL A 983 78.20 -12.94 6.16
CA VAL A 983 76.88 -12.29 5.96
C VAL A 983 75.85 -13.07 6.76
N VAL A 984 75.08 -12.35 7.57
CA VAL A 984 73.95 -12.90 8.30
C VAL A 984 72.67 -12.27 7.86
N LYS A 985 71.69 -13.10 7.57
CA LYS A 985 70.32 -12.67 7.30
C LYS A 985 69.58 -12.41 8.60
N LEU A 986 68.96 -11.26 8.73
CA LEU A 986 68.20 -10.82 9.87
C LEU A 986 66.75 -10.58 9.54
N LEU A 987 65.84 -10.94 10.36
CA LEU A 987 64.41 -10.68 10.22
C LEU A 987 64.01 -9.62 11.26
N LYS A 988 63.49 -8.48 10.76
CA LYS A 988 62.85 -7.45 11.59
C LYS A 988 61.37 -7.79 11.75
N GLN A 989 60.92 -7.89 13.00
CA GLN A 989 59.51 -7.99 13.39
C GLN A 989 58.86 -6.63 13.63
#